data_ef70e6e5937fa9db2a70b2763342c6bc
#
_entry.id   ef70e6e5937fa9db2a70b2763342c6bc
#
_cell.length_a   1.000
_cell.length_b   1.000
_cell.length_c   1.000
_cell.angle_alpha   90.00
_cell.angle_beta   90.00
_cell.angle_gamma   90.00
#
_symmetry.space_group_name_H-M   'P 1'
#
loop_
_entity.id
_entity.type
_entity.pdbx_description
1 polymer ?
#
loop_
_entity_poly.entity_id
_entity_poly.type
_entity_poly.pdbx_seq_one_letter_code
_entity_poly.pdbx_strand_id
1 'polypeptide(L)'
;MGLGIIVSILVALLILAGGLAYADLTRDLPNIEYLPVLLNPPDGLLLQPTRLFDRTGEHLLLSLAPTDTPRRYFPLNPQSPQHLPDALAKAIVALADPQFWSHGGYSLDDWRDPASHSTLAQKLVSDLLLHNEPSSVRRALRERILAAQATRQYGRTQILEWTLNYVDFGNQAFGAEAASRMYLGKSAADLTLGESALLAATARVPDLNPIDAPAMALQRRNTTLQVMNALGMLSADEAALGIAEPAPADQPHPGNAPHVAPAFLRLVRSQLDQQFARARIERGGVIITTTLDYDLQLQVACTTLTFVTRLEGDSDPSTACAGADRIPALPPDTLVPSPSASSMILDPRTGQVLAAVGETLSDIETPSLAGHDPGSLRYPFIYLTAFARGFSPASLVWDIPPSGEAPRPGTRYLGPVRLRIALANDLAAPAQAIAAQLGPEAIERTEASFGLRPDSATLLDMAAAYGIFGAGGIRHGQPGPTTVRRVEGLDHSVWLDLEQPQAQTVLDAPLAYLMNNVLSDENARQASLGSLNPLNIERPAGAKVGRTSSGTESWVIGYTPSRVTAVWVGTRAEDSTLGRSPRIAASLWNALMGAATLGVPADGWLVPAGVTAVDVCDPSGMLPTRDCPAIVSEIFLSGSEPGQADALYRKLAVNRETGLLATVFTPPQLVEQRVYMVLPDEALEWAKSANVPVAPTGYDAIQAGSIDPNVRISSPVMFANVSGQVQITGTASGADFERYRVLVGPGLNPPSWIAVGNEPIDPVVDGMLATWDTAGLGGLYTIQLQVIRTDQRLDSTVVQVTVGGN
;
A
#
# COMPACT_ATOMS: atom_id res chain seq x y z
N MET A 1 43.27 46.39 -50.11
CA MET A 1 43.82 45.97 -48.78
C MET A 1 42.78 45.69 -47.73
N GLY A 2 41.72 46.44 -47.54
CA GLY A 2 40.75 46.24 -46.50
C GLY A 2 39.95 44.87 -46.55
N LEU A 3 39.56 44.40 -47.76
CA LEU A 3 38.81 43.14 -47.93
C LEU A 3 39.69 41.93 -47.57
N GLY A 4 40.99 41.94 -47.88
CA GLY A 4 41.89 40.85 -47.50
C GLY A 4 42.07 40.71 -45.98
N ILE A 5 42.15 41.82 -45.27
CA ILE A 5 42.26 41.83 -43.80
C ILE A 5 40.98 41.32 -43.16
N ILE A 6 39.79 41.70 -43.64
CA ILE A 6 38.50 41.17 -43.14
C ILE A 6 38.39 39.66 -43.38
N VAL A 7 38.73 39.19 -44.54
CA VAL A 7 38.73 37.73 -44.85
C VAL A 7 39.72 36.99 -43.94
N SER A 8 40.94 37.53 -43.72
CA SER A 8 41.88 36.91 -42.78
C SER A 8 41.41 36.87 -41.34
N ILE A 9 40.75 37.91 -40.88
CA ILE A 9 40.15 37.98 -39.53
C ILE A 9 38.99 36.94 -39.41
N LEU A 10 38.12 36.87 -40.41
CA LEU A 10 37.04 35.89 -40.43
C LEU A 10 37.57 34.44 -40.44
N VAL A 11 38.61 34.16 -41.22
CA VAL A 11 39.27 32.84 -41.23
C VAL A 11 39.91 32.54 -39.87
N ALA A 12 40.60 33.51 -39.28
CA ALA A 12 41.20 33.36 -37.94
C ALA A 12 40.13 33.10 -36.86
N LEU A 13 39.00 33.81 -36.90
CA LEU A 13 37.86 33.61 -35.99
C LEU A 13 37.23 32.25 -36.20
N LEU A 14 37.07 31.77 -37.44
CA LEU A 14 36.57 30.44 -37.73
C LEU A 14 37.51 29.35 -37.22
N ILE A 15 38.82 29.51 -37.38
CA ILE A 15 39.82 28.58 -36.86
C ILE A 15 39.79 28.56 -35.32
N LEU A 16 39.68 29.72 -34.68
CA LEU A 16 39.60 29.85 -33.25
C LEU A 16 38.30 29.22 -32.71
N ALA A 17 37.17 29.52 -33.34
CA ALA A 17 35.87 28.91 -32.99
C ALA A 17 35.88 27.40 -33.18
N GLY A 18 36.45 26.91 -34.29
CA GLY A 18 36.63 25.47 -34.54
C GLY A 18 37.54 24.83 -33.50
N GLY A 19 38.63 25.48 -33.12
CA GLY A 19 39.54 25.02 -32.07
C GLY A 19 38.87 24.94 -30.67
N LEU A 20 38.10 25.95 -30.33
CA LEU A 20 37.36 25.98 -29.08
C LEU A 20 36.26 24.88 -29.06
N ALA A 21 35.52 24.71 -30.16
CA ALA A 21 34.53 23.68 -30.31
C ALA A 21 35.15 22.26 -30.22
N TYR A 22 36.30 22.08 -30.86
CA TYR A 22 37.06 20.80 -30.77
C TYR A 22 37.55 20.54 -29.33
N ALA A 23 38.09 21.56 -28.67
CA ALA A 23 38.53 21.49 -27.28
C ALA A 23 37.37 21.14 -26.33
N ASP A 24 36.18 21.72 -26.55
CA ASP A 24 34.97 21.36 -25.79
C ASP A 24 34.50 19.92 -26.05
N LEU A 25 34.48 19.50 -27.29
CA LEU A 25 34.12 18.11 -27.66
C LEU A 25 35.08 17.06 -27.12
N THR A 26 36.37 17.43 -26.96
CA THR A 26 37.42 16.45 -26.56
C THR A 26 37.78 16.53 -25.08
N ARG A 27 37.32 17.55 -24.37
CA ARG A 27 37.68 17.84 -22.96
C ARG A 27 37.52 16.67 -22.02
N ASP A 28 36.43 15.90 -22.16
CA ASP A 28 36.05 14.79 -21.25
C ASP A 28 35.78 13.50 -22.05
N LEU A 29 36.55 13.27 -23.14
CA LEU A 29 36.41 12.03 -23.91
C LEU A 29 36.84 10.81 -23.09
N PRO A 30 36.05 9.74 -23.08
CA PRO A 30 36.50 8.46 -22.52
C PRO A 30 37.79 7.98 -23.18
N ASN A 31 38.67 7.32 -22.42
CA ASN A 31 39.88 6.78 -22.94
C ASN A 31 39.59 5.50 -23.76
N ILE A 32 40.01 5.48 -25.02
CA ILE A 32 39.86 4.30 -25.90
C ILE A 32 40.69 3.09 -25.44
N GLU A 33 41.70 3.29 -24.59
CA GLU A 33 42.48 2.22 -23.98
C GLU A 33 41.62 1.34 -23.02
N TYR A 34 40.42 1.78 -22.70
CA TYR A 34 39.46 0.98 -21.93
C TYR A 34 38.81 -0.12 -22.78
N LEU A 35 38.77 -0.01 -24.12
CA LEU A 35 38.19 -1.05 -24.98
C LEU A 35 38.87 -2.42 -24.83
N PRO A 36 40.22 -2.56 -24.83
CA PRO A 36 40.87 -3.85 -24.52
C PRO A 36 40.51 -4.40 -23.13
N VAL A 37 40.35 -3.55 -22.12
CA VAL A 37 39.94 -3.98 -20.74
C VAL A 37 38.54 -4.58 -20.76
N LEU A 38 37.63 -4.01 -21.55
CA LEU A 38 36.29 -4.54 -21.72
C LEU A 38 36.20 -5.84 -22.49
N LEU A 39 37.05 -6.02 -23.55
CA LEU A 39 36.80 -6.99 -24.61
C LEU A 39 37.86 -8.04 -24.78
N ASN A 40 39.15 -7.80 -24.37
CA ASN A 40 40.23 -8.73 -24.66
C ASN A 40 40.19 -9.97 -23.74
N PRO A 41 40.37 -11.17 -24.31
CA PRO A 41 40.50 -12.39 -23.52
C PRO A 41 41.83 -12.41 -22.75
N PRO A 42 41.93 -13.19 -21.62
CA PRO A 42 40.87 -13.98 -21.03
C PRO A 42 39.98 -13.18 -20.10
N ASP A 43 40.39 -11.97 -19.70
CA ASP A 43 39.84 -11.25 -18.56
C ASP A 43 38.93 -10.06 -18.94
N GLY A 44 38.51 -9.98 -20.19
CA GLY A 44 37.62 -8.92 -20.69
C GLY A 44 36.34 -8.84 -19.84
N LEU A 45 36.07 -7.67 -19.29
CA LEU A 45 34.95 -7.47 -18.33
C LEU A 45 33.61 -7.91 -18.91
N LEU A 46 33.38 -7.67 -20.21
CA LEU A 46 32.13 -8.03 -20.88
C LEU A 46 32.05 -9.54 -21.27
N LEU A 47 33.12 -10.27 -21.12
CA LEU A 47 33.08 -11.73 -21.27
C LEU A 47 32.48 -12.40 -20.04
N GLN A 48 32.38 -11.68 -18.96
CA GLN A 48 31.73 -12.14 -17.72
C GLN A 48 30.26 -11.70 -17.68
N PRO A 49 29.32 -12.60 -17.34
CA PRO A 49 27.92 -12.24 -17.25
C PRO A 49 27.66 -11.27 -16.08
N THR A 50 26.58 -10.52 -16.17
CA THR A 50 26.05 -9.79 -15.03
C THR A 50 25.53 -10.77 -13.99
N ARG A 51 25.91 -10.58 -12.74
CA ARG A 51 25.54 -11.43 -11.61
C ARG A 51 24.77 -10.64 -10.57
N LEU A 52 23.66 -11.21 -10.12
CA LEU A 52 22.84 -10.69 -9.05
C LEU A 52 23.08 -11.51 -7.80
N PHE A 53 23.40 -10.83 -6.72
CA PHE A 53 23.64 -11.43 -5.40
C PHE A 53 22.61 -10.98 -4.38
N ASP A 54 22.46 -11.75 -3.32
CA ASP A 54 21.70 -11.37 -2.13
C ASP A 54 22.31 -10.13 -1.45
N ARG A 55 21.71 -9.71 -0.34
CA ARG A 55 22.16 -8.53 0.43
C ARG A 55 23.56 -8.65 1.03
N THR A 56 24.04 -9.85 1.24
CA THR A 56 25.38 -10.13 1.80
C THR A 56 26.44 -10.18 0.72
N GLY A 57 26.08 -10.42 -0.52
CA GLY A 57 26.97 -10.66 -1.65
C GLY A 57 27.50 -12.11 -1.70
N GLU A 58 27.03 -13.00 -0.86
CA GLU A 58 27.50 -14.38 -0.77
C GLU A 58 26.71 -15.34 -1.65
N HIS A 59 25.40 -15.14 -1.76
CA HIS A 59 24.51 -16.03 -2.53
C HIS A 59 24.21 -15.45 -3.90
N LEU A 60 24.60 -16.20 -4.95
CA LEU A 60 24.26 -15.89 -6.33
C LEU A 60 22.78 -16.21 -6.57
N LEU A 61 21.99 -15.20 -6.89
CA LEU A 61 20.55 -15.32 -7.17
C LEU A 61 20.28 -15.57 -8.66
N LEU A 62 21.03 -14.88 -9.52
CA LEU A 62 20.83 -14.95 -10.96
C LEU A 62 22.12 -14.56 -11.67
N SER A 63 22.44 -15.30 -12.75
CA SER A 63 23.43 -14.92 -13.72
C SER A 63 22.71 -14.60 -15.04
N LEU A 64 22.91 -13.40 -15.58
CA LEU A 64 22.33 -13.01 -16.86
C LEU A 64 23.18 -13.56 -18.02
N ALA A 65 23.19 -14.87 -18.14
CA ALA A 65 23.72 -15.60 -19.28
C ALA A 65 22.91 -16.88 -19.44
N PRO A 66 22.74 -17.36 -20.65
CA PRO A 66 22.17 -18.67 -20.88
C PRO A 66 23.00 -19.76 -20.18
N THR A 67 22.34 -20.67 -19.51
CA THR A 67 22.99 -21.63 -18.59
C THR A 67 24.06 -22.50 -19.23
N ASP A 68 23.93 -22.82 -20.54
CA ASP A 68 24.80 -23.72 -21.26
C ASP A 68 25.62 -23.03 -22.38
N THR A 69 25.58 -21.69 -22.44
CA THR A 69 26.26 -20.94 -23.49
C THR A 69 27.27 -19.96 -22.93
N PRO A 70 28.48 -20.42 -22.56
CA PRO A 70 29.49 -19.53 -22.02
C PRO A 70 29.91 -18.49 -23.06
N ARG A 71 30.07 -17.25 -22.62
CA ARG A 71 30.64 -16.18 -23.43
C ARG A 71 32.12 -16.47 -23.67
N ARG A 72 32.43 -16.98 -24.85
CA ARG A 72 33.82 -17.26 -25.27
C ARG A 72 34.21 -16.30 -26.38
N TYR A 73 35.42 -15.78 -26.28
CA TYR A 73 36.00 -14.92 -27.28
C TYR A 73 36.68 -15.76 -28.35
N PHE A 74 36.29 -15.57 -29.58
CA PHE A 74 36.93 -16.21 -30.74
C PHE A 74 37.56 -15.15 -31.63
N PRO A 75 38.88 -15.26 -31.92
CA PRO A 75 39.55 -14.35 -32.82
C PRO A 75 39.13 -14.58 -34.29
N LEU A 76 39.40 -13.60 -35.13
CA LEU A 76 39.26 -13.72 -36.57
C LEU A 76 40.49 -14.34 -37.23
N ASN A 77 41.58 -14.53 -36.48
CA ASN A 77 42.83 -15.08 -37.02
C ASN A 77 42.69 -16.59 -37.37
N PRO A 78 42.75 -17.00 -38.65
CA PRO A 78 42.61 -18.40 -39.06
C PRO A 78 43.65 -19.36 -38.50
N GLN A 79 44.80 -18.85 -37.97
CA GLN A 79 45.82 -19.67 -37.31
C GLN A 79 45.44 -20.10 -35.92
N SER A 80 44.39 -19.50 -35.32
CA SER A 80 43.87 -19.92 -34.04
C SER A 80 43.06 -21.21 -34.17
N PRO A 81 43.22 -22.18 -33.25
CA PRO A 81 42.50 -23.47 -33.31
C PRO A 81 40.97 -23.30 -33.34
N GLN A 82 40.50 -22.27 -32.68
CA GLN A 82 39.10 -21.82 -32.68
C GLN A 82 39.08 -20.36 -33.16
N HIS A 83 38.46 -20.10 -34.30
CA HIS A 83 38.33 -18.76 -34.86
C HIS A 83 36.97 -18.60 -35.51
N LEU A 84 36.50 -17.34 -35.61
CA LEU A 84 35.26 -17.03 -36.32
C LEU A 84 35.45 -17.17 -37.83
N PRO A 85 34.48 -17.77 -38.56
CA PRO A 85 34.54 -17.91 -40.00
C PRO A 85 34.53 -16.55 -40.73
N ASP A 86 35.30 -16.46 -41.80
CA ASP A 86 35.30 -15.28 -42.67
C ASP A 86 33.91 -14.97 -43.24
N ALA A 87 33.08 -15.99 -43.46
CA ALA A 87 31.69 -15.84 -43.87
C ALA A 87 30.86 -15.00 -42.91
N LEU A 88 31.00 -15.19 -41.59
CA LEU A 88 30.31 -14.41 -40.58
C LEU A 88 30.80 -12.95 -40.56
N ALA A 89 32.12 -12.76 -40.64
CA ALA A 89 32.73 -11.43 -40.72
C ALA A 89 32.21 -10.63 -41.93
N LYS A 90 32.19 -11.27 -43.12
CA LYS A 90 31.65 -10.68 -44.34
C LYS A 90 30.15 -10.37 -44.24
N ALA A 91 29.36 -11.25 -43.64
CA ALA A 91 27.93 -11.08 -43.51
C ALA A 91 27.58 -9.89 -42.57
N ILE A 92 28.28 -9.73 -41.44
CA ILE A 92 28.13 -8.59 -40.55
C ILE A 92 28.51 -7.29 -41.26
N VAL A 93 29.65 -7.26 -41.97
CA VAL A 93 30.11 -6.09 -42.74
C VAL A 93 29.08 -5.73 -43.83
N ALA A 94 28.59 -6.72 -44.57
CA ALA A 94 27.60 -6.48 -45.62
C ALA A 94 26.31 -5.81 -45.12
N LEU A 95 25.86 -6.17 -43.93
CA LEU A 95 24.61 -5.66 -43.37
C LEU A 95 24.76 -4.36 -42.56
N ALA A 96 25.86 -4.20 -41.83
CA ALA A 96 26.04 -3.13 -40.88
C ALA A 96 26.90 -1.99 -41.40
N ASP A 97 27.93 -2.30 -42.26
CA ASP A 97 28.91 -1.33 -42.69
C ASP A 97 29.55 -1.77 -44.01
N PRO A 98 28.86 -1.69 -45.15
CA PRO A 98 29.37 -2.18 -46.43
C PRO A 98 30.71 -1.55 -46.89
N GLN A 99 31.02 -0.35 -46.41
CA GLN A 99 32.23 0.39 -46.68
C GLN A 99 33.30 0.25 -45.60
N PHE A 100 33.16 -0.68 -44.68
CA PHE A 100 34.01 -0.88 -43.51
C PHE A 100 35.52 -0.83 -43.80
N TRP A 101 35.96 -1.42 -44.91
CA TRP A 101 37.36 -1.51 -45.29
C TRP A 101 37.91 -0.21 -45.91
N SER A 102 37.07 0.74 -46.30
CA SER A 102 37.44 1.93 -47.03
C SER A 102 37.56 3.22 -46.22
N HIS A 103 36.72 3.37 -45.14
CA HIS A 103 36.70 4.57 -44.33
C HIS A 103 37.57 4.49 -43.05
N GLY A 104 37.81 5.60 -42.40
CA GLY A 104 38.63 5.74 -41.18
C GLY A 104 37.93 5.38 -39.85
N GLY A 105 36.88 4.56 -39.88
CA GLY A 105 36.08 4.14 -38.69
C GLY A 105 34.85 5.02 -38.45
N TYR A 106 34.62 6.08 -39.22
CA TYR A 106 33.48 6.95 -39.11
C TYR A 106 32.89 7.35 -40.46
N SER A 107 31.61 7.70 -40.48
CA SER A 107 30.90 8.34 -41.58
C SER A 107 30.41 9.72 -41.13
N LEU A 108 30.34 10.65 -42.08
CA LEU A 108 29.74 11.97 -41.91
C LEU A 108 28.24 11.97 -42.30
N ASP A 109 27.73 10.85 -42.77
CA ASP A 109 26.33 10.70 -43.07
C ASP A 109 25.54 10.75 -41.74
N ASP A 110 24.36 11.31 -41.78
CA ASP A 110 23.42 11.38 -40.66
C ASP A 110 23.98 11.88 -39.35
N TRP A 111 25.02 12.73 -39.38
CA TRP A 111 25.65 13.25 -38.17
C TRP A 111 24.74 14.09 -37.27
N ARG A 112 23.62 14.55 -37.82
CA ARG A 112 22.58 15.28 -37.10
C ARG A 112 21.56 14.37 -36.40
N ASP A 113 21.50 13.10 -36.77
CA ASP A 113 20.70 12.10 -36.10
C ASP A 113 21.53 11.40 -35.02
N PRO A 114 21.31 11.71 -33.74
CA PRO A 114 22.08 11.13 -32.65
C PRO A 114 21.86 9.62 -32.45
N ALA A 115 20.83 9.05 -33.08
CA ALA A 115 20.50 7.63 -33.01
C ALA A 115 21.15 6.82 -34.16
N SER A 116 21.69 7.50 -35.15
CA SER A 116 22.33 6.86 -36.31
C SER A 116 23.81 6.51 -36.04
N HIS A 117 24.13 5.22 -36.03
CA HIS A 117 25.49 4.70 -35.91
C HIS A 117 25.88 4.09 -37.24
N SER A 118 26.38 4.91 -38.15
CA SER A 118 26.60 4.56 -39.56
C SER A 118 27.74 3.57 -39.78
N THR A 119 28.61 3.34 -38.78
CA THR A 119 29.73 2.38 -38.91
C THR A 119 29.85 1.45 -37.71
N LEU A 120 30.46 0.27 -37.88
CA LEU A 120 30.72 -0.68 -36.81
C LEU A 120 31.55 -0.04 -35.67
N ALA A 121 32.55 0.75 -36.01
CA ALA A 121 33.38 1.44 -35.01
C ALA A 121 32.60 2.48 -34.23
N GLN A 122 31.70 3.23 -34.89
CA GLN A 122 30.84 4.20 -34.21
C GLN A 122 29.87 3.48 -33.20
N LYS A 123 29.25 2.39 -33.65
CA LYS A 123 28.41 1.59 -32.80
C LYS A 123 29.18 1.03 -31.61
N LEU A 124 30.37 0.48 -31.82
CA LEU A 124 31.22 -0.04 -30.75
C LEU A 124 31.53 1.01 -29.69
N VAL A 125 32.01 2.19 -30.07
CA VAL A 125 32.35 3.25 -29.11
C VAL A 125 31.12 3.88 -28.46
N SER A 126 30.02 4.00 -29.19
CA SER A 126 28.73 4.47 -28.67
C SER A 126 28.21 3.57 -27.57
N ASP A 127 28.19 2.26 -27.83
CA ASP A 127 27.65 1.26 -26.91
C ASP A 127 28.55 1.05 -25.68
N LEU A 128 29.88 1.19 -25.81
CA LEU A 128 30.81 0.83 -24.75
C LEU A 128 31.40 2.03 -24.00
N LEU A 129 31.68 3.14 -24.71
CA LEU A 129 32.34 4.30 -24.10
C LEU A 129 31.40 5.48 -23.83
N LEU A 130 30.37 5.68 -24.69
CA LEU A 130 29.44 6.82 -24.57
C LEU A 130 28.05 6.43 -24.04
N HIS A 131 27.91 5.24 -23.47
CA HIS A 131 26.62 4.71 -23.01
C HIS A 131 25.91 5.59 -21.95
N ASN A 132 26.63 6.36 -21.15
CA ASN A 132 26.09 7.27 -20.13
C ASN A 132 25.78 8.67 -20.67
N GLU A 133 26.16 8.99 -21.92
CA GLU A 133 25.85 10.29 -22.48
C GLU A 133 24.46 10.31 -23.12
N PRO A 134 23.65 11.35 -22.84
CA PRO A 134 22.34 11.47 -23.46
C PRO A 134 22.47 11.69 -24.96
N SER A 135 21.52 11.17 -25.73
CA SER A 135 21.48 11.32 -27.17
C SER A 135 21.48 12.82 -27.56
N SER A 136 22.49 13.25 -28.31
CA SER A 136 22.69 14.64 -28.69
C SER A 136 23.67 14.74 -29.88
N VAL A 137 23.63 15.86 -30.60
CA VAL A 137 24.59 16.14 -31.67
C VAL A 137 26.02 16.15 -31.13
N ARG A 138 26.23 16.66 -29.90
CA ARG A 138 27.54 16.62 -29.24
C ARG A 138 28.04 15.17 -29.08
N ARG A 139 27.19 14.27 -28.58
CA ARG A 139 27.49 12.83 -28.46
C ARG A 139 27.81 12.21 -29.82
N ALA A 140 27.04 12.53 -30.87
CA ALA A 140 27.28 12.02 -32.22
C ALA A 140 28.63 12.46 -32.80
N LEU A 141 29.11 13.66 -32.52
CA LEU A 141 30.43 14.13 -32.93
C LEU A 141 31.54 13.47 -32.11
N ARG A 142 31.36 13.30 -30.79
CA ARG A 142 32.31 12.58 -29.93
C ARG A 142 32.46 11.13 -30.33
N GLU A 143 31.37 10.47 -30.70
CA GLU A 143 31.36 9.12 -31.23
C GLU A 143 32.24 8.98 -32.44
N ARG A 144 32.16 9.91 -33.42
CA ARG A 144 32.98 9.92 -34.61
C ARG A 144 34.48 10.11 -34.32
N ILE A 145 34.80 10.98 -33.37
CA ILE A 145 36.18 11.20 -32.91
C ILE A 145 36.72 9.92 -32.27
N LEU A 146 36.00 9.29 -31.37
CA LEU A 146 36.42 8.05 -30.70
C LEU A 146 36.51 6.90 -31.66
N ALA A 147 35.58 6.77 -32.59
CA ALA A 147 35.61 5.72 -33.64
C ALA A 147 36.82 5.84 -34.53
N ALA A 148 37.18 7.09 -34.95
CA ALA A 148 38.38 7.35 -35.70
C ALA A 148 39.66 6.99 -34.92
N GLN A 149 39.73 7.39 -33.65
CA GLN A 149 40.84 7.07 -32.75
C GLN A 149 41.01 5.56 -32.57
N ALA A 150 39.89 4.86 -32.22
CA ALA A 150 39.87 3.41 -32.00
C ALA A 150 40.31 2.66 -33.27
N THR A 151 39.79 3.05 -34.44
CA THR A 151 40.16 2.42 -35.72
C THR A 151 41.63 2.64 -36.08
N ARG A 152 42.16 3.84 -35.79
CA ARG A 152 43.58 4.15 -36.02
C ARG A 152 44.50 3.37 -35.08
N GLN A 153 44.13 3.25 -33.81
CA GLN A 153 44.99 2.60 -32.81
C GLN A 153 44.97 1.09 -32.89
N TYR A 154 43.80 0.49 -33.05
CA TYR A 154 43.62 -0.98 -32.99
C TYR A 154 43.49 -1.63 -34.38
N GLY A 155 43.20 -0.85 -35.40
CA GLY A 155 42.94 -1.37 -36.73
C GLY A 155 41.52 -1.93 -36.94
N ARG A 156 41.14 -2.02 -38.22
CA ARG A 156 39.77 -2.45 -38.59
C ARG A 156 39.48 -3.90 -38.19
N THR A 157 40.43 -4.79 -38.37
CA THR A 157 40.26 -6.22 -38.01
C THR A 157 39.93 -6.41 -36.55
N GLN A 158 40.60 -5.68 -35.66
CA GLN A 158 40.33 -5.75 -34.23
C GLN A 158 38.96 -5.17 -33.85
N ILE A 159 38.54 -4.06 -34.49
CA ILE A 159 37.19 -3.49 -34.29
C ILE A 159 36.12 -4.50 -34.71
N LEU A 160 36.30 -5.18 -35.84
CA LEU A 160 35.34 -6.22 -36.28
C LEU A 160 35.35 -7.44 -35.38
N GLU A 161 36.52 -7.88 -34.93
CA GLU A 161 36.67 -8.99 -34.00
C GLU A 161 35.97 -8.69 -32.66
N TRP A 162 36.20 -7.52 -32.10
CA TRP A 162 35.49 -7.08 -30.91
C TRP A 162 33.98 -7.02 -31.13
N THR A 163 33.52 -6.46 -32.28
CA THR A 163 32.10 -6.38 -32.61
C THR A 163 31.45 -7.76 -32.61
N LEU A 164 32.04 -8.75 -33.24
CA LEU A 164 31.51 -10.10 -33.29
C LEU A 164 31.47 -10.83 -31.96
N ASN A 165 32.34 -10.45 -31.01
CA ASN A 165 32.40 -11.06 -29.69
C ASN A 165 31.56 -10.32 -28.61
N TYR A 166 31.00 -9.10 -28.90
CA TYR A 166 30.18 -8.39 -27.92
C TYR A 166 28.76 -8.10 -28.38
N VAL A 167 28.45 -8.18 -29.65
CA VAL A 167 27.14 -7.80 -30.17
C VAL A 167 26.04 -8.68 -29.62
N ASP A 168 24.87 -8.08 -29.42
CA ASP A 168 23.66 -8.76 -28.95
C ASP A 168 22.98 -9.50 -30.11
N PHE A 169 22.69 -10.78 -29.91
CA PHE A 169 21.93 -11.62 -30.83
C PHE A 169 20.53 -11.95 -30.33
N GLY A 170 20.07 -11.34 -29.23
CA GLY A 170 18.79 -11.66 -28.55
C GLY A 170 18.94 -12.79 -27.53
N ASN A 171 17.89 -12.98 -26.72
CA ASN A 171 17.84 -14.02 -25.69
C ASN A 171 19.08 -14.08 -24.77
N GLN A 172 19.70 -12.92 -24.47
CA GLN A 172 20.92 -12.78 -23.68
C GLN A 172 22.19 -13.44 -24.33
N ALA A 173 22.12 -13.82 -25.61
CA ALA A 173 23.25 -14.32 -26.35
C ALA A 173 24.12 -13.16 -26.82
N PHE A 174 25.15 -12.81 -26.07
CA PHE A 174 26.14 -11.81 -26.43
C PHE A 174 27.39 -12.48 -27.01
N GLY A 175 27.77 -12.06 -28.23
CA GLY A 175 28.88 -12.63 -29.00
C GLY A 175 28.51 -13.85 -29.83
N ALA A 176 29.25 -14.05 -30.91
CA ALA A 176 28.97 -15.07 -31.93
C ALA A 176 28.97 -16.50 -31.40
N GLU A 177 29.83 -16.83 -30.44
CA GLU A 177 29.90 -18.20 -29.89
C GLU A 177 28.62 -18.49 -29.04
N ALA A 178 28.20 -17.56 -28.19
CA ALA A 178 26.99 -17.73 -27.40
C ALA A 178 25.76 -17.87 -28.31
N ALA A 179 25.65 -17.03 -29.34
CA ALA A 179 24.56 -17.09 -30.32
C ALA A 179 24.55 -18.40 -31.11
N SER A 180 25.73 -18.86 -31.58
CA SER A 180 25.85 -20.11 -32.33
C SER A 180 25.41 -21.31 -31.50
N ARG A 181 25.84 -21.37 -30.24
CA ARG A 181 25.41 -22.45 -29.32
C ARG A 181 23.92 -22.40 -29.02
N MET A 182 23.39 -21.23 -28.81
CA MET A 182 21.97 -21.05 -28.48
C MET A 182 21.06 -21.41 -29.65
N TYR A 183 21.35 -20.85 -30.81
CA TYR A 183 20.45 -20.98 -31.96
C TYR A 183 20.74 -22.19 -32.86
N LEU A 184 21.96 -22.73 -32.83
CA LEU A 184 22.41 -23.77 -33.75
C LEU A 184 22.99 -25.00 -33.02
N GLY A 185 23.15 -24.96 -31.70
CA GLY A 185 23.65 -26.08 -30.90
C GLY A 185 25.12 -26.43 -31.13
N LYS A 186 25.91 -25.58 -31.80
CA LYS A 186 27.30 -25.85 -32.18
C LYS A 186 28.24 -24.66 -31.98
N SER A 187 29.54 -24.88 -32.08
CA SER A 187 30.54 -23.81 -31.99
C SER A 187 30.43 -22.84 -33.16
N ALA A 188 30.71 -21.55 -32.91
CA ALA A 188 30.78 -20.54 -33.96
C ALA A 188 31.92 -20.79 -34.97
N ALA A 189 32.94 -21.53 -34.59
CA ALA A 189 34.00 -21.94 -35.52
C ALA A 189 33.51 -22.87 -36.64
N ASP A 190 32.40 -23.58 -36.42
CA ASP A 190 31.84 -24.58 -37.32
C ASP A 190 30.65 -24.07 -38.15
N LEU A 191 30.43 -22.75 -38.17
CA LEU A 191 29.31 -22.15 -38.90
C LEU A 191 29.46 -22.30 -40.40
N THR A 192 28.38 -22.72 -41.04
CA THR A 192 28.27 -22.71 -42.52
C THR A 192 28.05 -21.29 -43.04
N LEU A 193 28.01 -21.14 -44.37
CA LEU A 193 27.70 -19.85 -44.99
C LEU A 193 26.29 -19.37 -44.67
N GLY A 194 25.29 -20.25 -44.77
CA GLY A 194 23.90 -19.91 -44.46
C GLY A 194 23.69 -19.59 -43.00
N GLU A 195 24.31 -20.34 -42.09
CA GLU A 195 24.26 -20.08 -40.65
C GLU A 195 24.97 -18.78 -40.26
N SER A 196 26.12 -18.48 -40.91
CA SER A 196 26.81 -17.19 -40.73
C SER A 196 25.93 -16.02 -41.14
N ALA A 197 25.21 -16.13 -42.26
CA ALA A 197 24.27 -15.11 -42.72
C ALA A 197 23.05 -15.00 -41.80
N LEU A 198 22.58 -16.12 -41.23
CA LEU A 198 21.50 -16.16 -40.27
C LEU A 198 21.88 -15.39 -38.98
N LEU A 199 23.04 -15.69 -38.41
CA LEU A 199 23.50 -14.98 -37.20
C LEU A 199 23.74 -13.50 -37.48
N ALA A 200 24.33 -13.13 -38.64
CA ALA A 200 24.50 -11.73 -39.02
C ALA A 200 23.15 -10.98 -39.10
N ALA A 201 22.13 -11.62 -39.68
CA ALA A 201 20.78 -11.07 -39.73
C ALA A 201 20.16 -10.91 -38.35
N THR A 202 20.40 -11.88 -37.46
CA THR A 202 19.96 -11.85 -36.05
C THR A 202 20.64 -10.72 -35.27
N ALA A 203 21.97 -10.55 -35.44
CA ALA A 203 22.69 -9.43 -34.79
C ALA A 203 22.14 -8.04 -35.18
N ARG A 204 21.57 -7.91 -36.36
CA ARG A 204 20.97 -6.65 -36.83
C ARG A 204 19.62 -6.37 -36.22
N VAL A 205 18.82 -7.41 -35.95
CA VAL A 205 17.49 -7.32 -35.32
C VAL A 205 17.31 -8.53 -34.40
N PRO A 206 17.77 -8.43 -33.15
CA PRO A 206 17.80 -9.54 -32.19
C PRO A 206 16.45 -10.18 -31.90
N ASP A 207 15.37 -9.41 -31.98
CA ASP A 207 13.99 -9.89 -31.74
C ASP A 207 13.50 -10.85 -32.85
N LEU A 208 14.14 -10.84 -34.03
CA LEU A 208 13.84 -11.73 -35.15
C LEU A 208 14.85 -12.89 -35.24
N ASN A 209 15.10 -13.52 -34.11
CA ASN A 209 16.00 -14.64 -33.96
C ASN A 209 15.35 -15.99 -34.33
N PRO A 210 16.13 -17.06 -34.51
CA PRO A 210 15.63 -18.38 -34.93
C PRO A 210 14.67 -19.07 -33.97
N ILE A 211 14.66 -18.71 -32.65
CA ILE A 211 13.77 -19.29 -31.64
C ILE A 211 12.45 -18.55 -31.66
N ASP A 212 12.46 -17.20 -31.56
CA ASP A 212 11.25 -16.41 -31.39
C ASP A 212 10.51 -16.13 -32.69
N ALA A 213 11.25 -16.05 -33.81
CA ALA A 213 10.71 -15.73 -35.14
C ALA A 213 11.36 -16.54 -36.26
N PRO A 214 11.30 -17.88 -36.27
CA PRO A 214 12.09 -18.76 -37.17
C PRO A 214 11.87 -18.45 -38.65
N ALA A 215 10.65 -18.24 -39.09
CA ALA A 215 10.32 -17.94 -40.48
C ALA A 215 10.94 -16.61 -40.95
N MET A 216 10.87 -15.57 -40.10
CA MET A 216 11.45 -14.25 -40.40
C MET A 216 12.99 -14.30 -40.38
N ALA A 217 13.56 -15.05 -39.43
CA ALA A 217 15.02 -15.26 -39.37
C ALA A 217 15.55 -15.89 -40.65
N LEU A 218 14.90 -16.94 -41.18
CA LEU A 218 15.26 -17.57 -42.45
C LEU A 218 15.09 -16.63 -43.65
N GLN A 219 14.01 -15.86 -43.70
CA GLN A 219 13.83 -14.88 -44.77
C GLN A 219 14.98 -13.85 -44.76
N ARG A 220 15.35 -13.36 -43.58
CA ARG A 220 16.44 -12.40 -43.42
C ARG A 220 17.82 -13.01 -43.75
N ARG A 221 18.05 -14.29 -43.39
CA ARG A 221 19.21 -15.05 -43.83
C ARG A 221 19.37 -14.98 -45.38
N ASN A 222 18.30 -15.32 -46.08
CA ASN A 222 18.30 -15.34 -47.54
C ASN A 222 18.54 -13.94 -48.12
N THR A 223 17.93 -12.91 -47.53
CA THR A 223 18.20 -11.52 -47.91
C THR A 223 19.65 -11.13 -47.67
N THR A 224 20.25 -11.55 -46.56
CA THR A 224 21.65 -11.30 -46.23
C THR A 224 22.58 -11.89 -47.30
N LEU A 225 22.36 -13.15 -47.73
CA LEU A 225 23.13 -13.80 -48.78
C LEU A 225 23.00 -13.07 -50.12
N GLN A 226 21.79 -12.58 -50.44
CA GLN A 226 21.56 -11.77 -51.65
C GLN A 226 22.31 -10.43 -51.58
N VAL A 227 22.34 -9.77 -50.46
CA VAL A 227 23.09 -8.51 -50.23
C VAL A 227 24.59 -8.76 -50.36
N MET A 228 25.12 -9.85 -49.77
CA MET A 228 26.53 -10.23 -49.92
C MET A 228 26.93 -10.49 -51.39
N ASN A 229 26.06 -11.15 -52.14
CA ASN A 229 26.27 -11.34 -53.57
C ASN A 229 26.22 -10.01 -54.34
N ALA A 230 25.26 -9.15 -54.08
CA ALA A 230 25.14 -7.82 -54.71
C ALA A 230 26.37 -6.94 -54.44
N LEU A 231 27.01 -7.08 -53.28
CA LEU A 231 28.23 -6.39 -52.90
C LEU A 231 29.53 -7.08 -53.48
N GLY A 232 29.38 -8.17 -54.18
CA GLY A 232 30.51 -8.90 -54.74
C GLY A 232 31.35 -9.69 -53.72
N MET A 233 30.81 -9.91 -52.50
CA MET A 233 31.47 -10.67 -51.45
C MET A 233 31.29 -12.18 -51.62
N LEU A 234 30.27 -12.60 -52.37
CA LEU A 234 29.95 -13.97 -52.75
C LEU A 234 29.64 -14.05 -54.23
N SER A 235 29.94 -15.20 -54.85
CA SER A 235 29.42 -15.55 -56.16
C SER A 235 27.92 -15.87 -56.09
N ALA A 236 27.24 -15.84 -57.23
CA ALA A 236 25.83 -16.23 -57.30
C ALA A 236 25.60 -17.69 -56.90
N ASP A 237 26.51 -18.59 -57.25
CA ASP A 237 26.46 -20.02 -56.91
C ASP A 237 26.62 -20.23 -55.38
N GLU A 238 27.57 -19.56 -54.75
CA GLU A 238 27.76 -19.62 -53.30
C GLU A 238 26.51 -19.09 -52.54
N ALA A 239 25.95 -17.98 -53.01
CA ALA A 239 24.71 -17.43 -52.40
C ALA A 239 23.53 -18.40 -52.55
N ALA A 240 23.40 -19.04 -53.73
CA ALA A 240 22.36 -20.04 -53.97
C ALA A 240 22.53 -21.29 -53.08
N LEU A 241 23.75 -21.75 -52.89
CA LEU A 241 24.07 -22.86 -51.99
C LEU A 241 23.71 -22.51 -50.54
N GLY A 242 24.09 -21.34 -50.06
CA GLY A 242 23.74 -20.88 -48.71
C GLY A 242 22.24 -20.70 -48.47
N ILE A 243 21.47 -20.27 -49.47
CA ILE A 243 20.02 -20.20 -49.45
C ILE A 243 19.38 -21.60 -49.39
N ALA A 244 19.98 -22.57 -50.07
CA ALA A 244 19.50 -23.94 -50.10
C ALA A 244 19.83 -24.74 -48.82
N GLU A 245 20.67 -24.23 -47.96
CA GLU A 245 20.94 -24.87 -46.67
C GLU A 245 19.64 -25.06 -45.86
N PRO A 246 19.45 -26.19 -45.18
CA PRO A 246 18.29 -26.48 -44.39
C PRO A 246 18.11 -25.42 -43.26
N ALA A 247 16.89 -25.28 -42.77
CA ALA A 247 16.62 -24.52 -41.54
C ALA A 247 17.36 -25.20 -40.37
N PRO A 248 17.87 -24.42 -39.40
CA PRO A 248 18.40 -24.98 -38.17
C PRO A 248 17.36 -25.88 -37.50
N ALA A 249 17.83 -26.93 -36.82
CA ALA A 249 16.94 -27.68 -35.94
C ALA A 249 16.35 -26.79 -34.84
N ASP A 250 15.08 -27.02 -34.50
CA ASP A 250 14.42 -26.28 -33.40
C ASP A 250 15.22 -26.44 -32.11
N GLN A 251 15.64 -25.34 -31.57
CA GLN A 251 16.28 -25.32 -30.27
C GLN A 251 15.24 -25.01 -29.21
N PRO A 252 15.30 -25.66 -28.04
CA PRO A 252 14.42 -25.30 -26.95
C PRO A 252 14.67 -23.85 -26.54
N HIS A 253 13.59 -23.14 -26.17
CA HIS A 253 13.77 -21.85 -25.52
C HIS A 253 14.71 -22.03 -24.33
N PRO A 254 15.65 -21.09 -24.10
CA PRO A 254 16.52 -21.15 -22.96
C PRO A 254 15.62 -21.25 -21.72
N GLY A 255 15.66 -22.42 -21.09
CA GLY A 255 14.84 -22.68 -19.90
C GLY A 255 15.19 -21.65 -18.84
N ASN A 256 14.19 -21.02 -18.28
CA ASN A 256 14.40 -20.31 -17.03
C ASN A 256 14.81 -21.35 -16.00
N ALA A 257 16.07 -21.35 -15.60
CA ALA A 257 16.47 -22.14 -14.44
C ALA A 257 15.54 -21.76 -13.27
N PRO A 258 15.10 -22.71 -12.45
CA PRO A 258 14.28 -22.37 -11.28
C PRO A 258 15.07 -21.37 -10.43
N HIS A 259 14.54 -20.18 -10.29
CA HIS A 259 15.14 -19.12 -9.48
C HIS A 259 14.63 -19.23 -8.06
N VAL A 260 15.50 -18.94 -7.09
CA VAL A 260 15.16 -18.98 -5.66
C VAL A 260 14.06 -17.96 -5.29
N ALA A 261 13.93 -16.88 -6.07
CA ALA A 261 13.00 -15.78 -5.78
C ALA A 261 12.49 -15.13 -7.07
N PRO A 262 11.64 -15.81 -7.87
CA PRO A 262 11.24 -15.30 -9.19
C PRO A 262 10.49 -13.97 -9.10
N ALA A 263 9.61 -13.78 -8.13
CA ALA A 263 8.87 -12.54 -7.92
C ALA A 263 9.81 -11.39 -7.50
N PHE A 264 10.74 -11.65 -6.60
CA PHE A 264 11.72 -10.65 -6.19
C PHE A 264 12.61 -10.22 -7.36
N LEU A 265 13.11 -11.17 -8.14
CA LEU A 265 13.96 -10.89 -9.32
C LEU A 265 13.20 -10.06 -10.37
N ARG A 266 11.89 -10.27 -10.52
CA ARG A 266 11.05 -9.41 -11.36
C ARG A 266 11.02 -7.96 -10.86
N LEU A 267 10.90 -7.74 -9.54
CA LEU A 267 10.98 -6.40 -8.95
C LEU A 267 12.36 -5.76 -9.17
N VAL A 268 13.44 -6.53 -8.96
CA VAL A 268 14.82 -6.07 -9.25
C VAL A 268 14.93 -5.61 -10.70
N ARG A 269 14.46 -6.43 -11.64
CA ARG A 269 14.49 -6.08 -13.07
C ARG A 269 13.71 -4.81 -13.36
N SER A 270 12.49 -4.68 -12.82
CA SER A 270 11.67 -3.47 -12.98
C SER A 270 12.38 -2.21 -12.45
N GLN A 271 13.08 -2.32 -11.33
CA GLN A 271 13.84 -1.19 -10.76
C GLN A 271 15.07 -0.85 -11.62
N LEU A 272 15.80 -1.85 -12.11
CA LEU A 272 16.94 -1.63 -12.98
C LEU A 272 16.55 -1.00 -14.33
N ASP A 273 15.44 -1.43 -14.93
CA ASP A 273 14.91 -0.91 -16.20
C ASP A 273 14.51 0.59 -16.09
N GLN A 274 14.20 1.08 -14.89
CA GLN A 274 13.96 2.51 -14.65
C GLN A 274 15.24 3.35 -14.62
N GLN A 275 16.38 2.76 -14.30
CA GLN A 275 17.66 3.44 -14.10
C GLN A 275 18.64 3.24 -15.25
N PHE A 276 18.56 2.09 -15.90
CA PHE A 276 19.53 1.68 -16.93
C PHE A 276 18.81 1.11 -18.16
N ALA A 277 19.40 1.34 -19.33
CA ALA A 277 18.97 0.61 -20.52
C ALA A 277 19.21 -0.89 -20.32
N ARG A 278 18.21 -1.70 -20.62
CA ARG A 278 18.23 -3.16 -20.42
C ARG A 278 19.48 -3.82 -21.02
N ALA A 279 19.80 -3.48 -22.27
CA ALA A 279 21.00 -4.00 -22.95
C ALA A 279 22.30 -3.70 -22.20
N ARG A 280 22.34 -2.61 -21.41
CA ARG A 280 23.51 -2.25 -20.61
C ARG A 280 23.75 -3.21 -19.46
N ILE A 281 22.68 -3.62 -18.79
CA ILE A 281 22.74 -4.58 -17.68
C ILE A 281 22.97 -6.01 -18.21
N GLU A 282 22.30 -6.40 -19.28
CA GLU A 282 22.39 -7.76 -19.83
C GLU A 282 23.71 -8.05 -20.54
N ARG A 283 24.38 -7.00 -21.04
CA ARG A 283 25.66 -7.15 -21.75
C ARG A 283 26.74 -7.81 -20.92
N GLY A 284 26.75 -7.66 -19.59
CA GLY A 284 27.74 -8.27 -18.72
C GLY A 284 28.65 -7.27 -18.04
N GLY A 285 29.59 -7.78 -17.28
CA GLY A 285 30.59 -6.99 -16.58
C GLY A 285 30.05 -6.24 -15.35
N VAL A 286 28.93 -6.68 -14.78
CA VAL A 286 28.23 -5.98 -13.69
C VAL A 286 27.94 -6.92 -12.52
N ILE A 287 28.17 -6.43 -11.33
CA ILE A 287 27.73 -7.04 -10.08
C ILE A 287 26.59 -6.21 -9.51
N ILE A 288 25.49 -6.87 -9.18
CA ILE A 288 24.31 -6.24 -8.58
C ILE A 288 24.09 -6.88 -7.22
N THR A 289 24.25 -6.10 -6.15
CA THR A 289 23.89 -6.50 -4.81
C THR A 289 22.44 -6.07 -4.56
N THR A 290 21.59 -7.04 -4.28
CA THR A 290 20.16 -6.81 -4.02
C THR A 290 19.88 -6.58 -2.54
N THR A 291 18.61 -6.33 -2.19
CA THR A 291 18.18 -6.23 -0.80
C THR A 291 17.70 -7.57 -0.23
N LEU A 292 17.64 -8.64 -1.05
CA LEU A 292 17.13 -9.94 -0.65
C LEU A 292 17.90 -10.50 0.54
N ASP A 293 17.19 -10.93 1.54
CA ASP A 293 17.70 -11.78 2.61
C ASP A 293 17.47 -13.24 2.20
N TYR A 294 18.55 -13.93 1.82
CA TYR A 294 18.47 -15.25 1.19
C TYR A 294 17.79 -16.28 2.08
N ASP A 295 18.20 -16.35 3.36
CA ASP A 295 17.64 -17.32 4.30
C ASP A 295 16.18 -17.03 4.62
N LEU A 296 15.85 -15.74 4.80
CA LEU A 296 14.46 -15.30 5.00
C LEU A 296 13.60 -15.61 3.79
N GLN A 297 14.10 -15.40 2.57
CA GLN A 297 13.38 -15.74 1.34
C GLN A 297 13.04 -17.23 1.28
N LEU A 298 13.99 -18.09 1.59
CA LEU A 298 13.73 -19.54 1.61
C LEU A 298 12.65 -19.92 2.63
N GLN A 299 12.69 -19.32 3.82
CA GLN A 299 11.67 -19.55 4.85
C GLN A 299 10.30 -19.05 4.40
N VAL A 300 10.23 -17.85 3.80
CA VAL A 300 8.98 -17.26 3.32
C VAL A 300 8.38 -18.08 2.19
N ALA A 301 9.18 -18.48 1.21
CA ALA A 301 8.74 -19.31 0.09
C ALA A 301 8.20 -20.66 0.55
N CYS A 302 8.97 -21.37 1.37
CA CYS A 302 8.56 -22.66 1.92
C CYS A 302 7.29 -22.56 2.78
N THR A 303 7.21 -21.55 3.66
CA THR A 303 6.03 -21.36 4.52
C THR A 303 4.79 -21.04 3.71
N THR A 304 4.90 -20.19 2.68
CA THR A 304 3.78 -19.83 1.79
C THR A 304 3.31 -21.05 0.99
N LEU A 305 4.23 -21.82 0.42
CA LEU A 305 3.90 -23.05 -0.30
C LEU A 305 3.20 -24.07 0.61
N THR A 306 3.77 -24.35 1.78
CA THR A 306 3.17 -25.27 2.76
C THR A 306 1.77 -24.82 3.18
N PHE A 307 1.55 -23.52 3.31
CA PHE A 307 0.25 -22.97 3.64
C PHE A 307 -0.78 -23.24 2.53
N VAL A 308 -0.40 -23.01 1.27
CA VAL A 308 -1.28 -23.26 0.10
C VAL A 308 -1.64 -24.75 0.03
N THR A 309 -0.68 -25.66 0.14
CA THR A 309 -0.92 -27.10 0.09
C THR A 309 -1.82 -27.59 1.24
N ARG A 310 -1.66 -27.02 2.44
CA ARG A 310 -2.59 -27.30 3.57
C ARG A 310 -4.01 -26.80 3.32
N LEU A 311 -4.17 -25.64 2.65
CA LEU A 311 -5.49 -25.14 2.26
C LEU A 311 -6.17 -26.04 1.21
N GLU A 312 -5.40 -26.71 0.36
CA GLU A 312 -5.91 -27.71 -0.59
C GLU A 312 -6.31 -29.04 0.08
N GLY A 313 -5.88 -29.25 1.32
CA GLY A 313 -6.21 -30.45 2.10
C GLY A 313 -5.05 -31.43 2.24
N ASP A 314 -3.85 -31.12 1.76
CA ASP A 314 -2.68 -31.94 2.03
C ASP A 314 -2.17 -31.65 3.45
N SER A 315 -2.26 -32.67 4.29
CA SER A 315 -1.88 -32.59 5.70
C SER A 315 -0.40 -32.85 5.97
N ASP A 316 0.31 -33.44 4.99
CA ASP A 316 1.72 -33.80 5.12
C ASP A 316 2.54 -33.34 3.90
N PRO A 317 2.70 -32.03 3.69
CA PRO A 317 3.51 -31.55 2.59
C PRO A 317 4.96 -32.03 2.75
N SER A 318 5.57 -32.46 1.66
CA SER A 318 6.91 -33.02 1.61
C SER A 318 8.03 -32.06 2.00
N THR A 319 7.71 -30.79 2.21
CA THR A 319 8.63 -29.72 2.57
C THR A 319 8.41 -29.28 4.01
N ALA A 320 9.27 -29.73 4.92
CA ALA A 320 9.31 -29.23 6.28
C ALA A 320 10.26 -28.04 6.38
N CYS A 321 9.74 -26.89 6.78
CA CYS A 321 10.55 -25.71 7.13
C CYS A 321 10.10 -25.12 8.47
N ALA A 322 11.03 -24.48 9.18
CA ALA A 322 10.76 -23.91 10.50
C ALA A 322 9.61 -22.88 10.52
N GLY A 323 9.36 -22.19 9.40
CA GLY A 323 8.20 -21.32 9.24
C GLY A 323 6.88 -22.08 9.17
N ALA A 324 6.86 -23.23 8.53
CA ALA A 324 5.66 -24.08 8.41
C ALA A 324 5.17 -24.61 9.77
N ASP A 325 6.10 -24.90 10.69
CA ASP A 325 5.78 -25.34 12.06
C ASP A 325 5.09 -24.26 12.88
N ARG A 326 5.24 -23.00 12.48
CA ARG A 326 4.60 -21.84 13.12
C ARG A 326 3.20 -21.54 12.61
N ILE A 327 2.77 -22.16 11.52
CA ILE A 327 1.41 -21.96 11.00
C ILE A 327 0.42 -22.52 12.04
N PRO A 328 -0.42 -21.68 12.67
CA PRO A 328 -1.43 -22.14 13.59
C PRO A 328 -2.38 -23.12 12.91
N ALA A 329 -2.97 -24.03 13.69
CA ALA A 329 -3.93 -24.99 13.16
C ALA A 329 -5.09 -24.26 12.46
N LEU A 330 -5.34 -24.63 11.23
CA LEU A 330 -6.49 -24.15 10.47
C LEU A 330 -7.75 -24.86 10.97
N PRO A 331 -8.91 -24.17 11.04
CA PRO A 331 -10.18 -24.82 11.35
C PRO A 331 -10.48 -25.95 10.34
N PRO A 332 -11.13 -27.03 10.78
CA PRO A 332 -11.39 -28.21 9.90
C PRO A 332 -12.16 -27.89 8.61
N ASP A 333 -12.94 -26.80 8.61
CA ASP A 333 -13.81 -26.41 7.48
C ASP A 333 -13.16 -25.36 6.56
N THR A 334 -11.83 -25.23 6.59
CA THR A 334 -11.10 -24.19 5.85
C THR A 334 -10.49 -24.66 4.53
N LEU A 335 -10.90 -25.80 4.00
CA LEU A 335 -10.45 -26.23 2.67
C LEU A 335 -10.92 -25.24 1.62
N VAL A 336 -9.98 -24.77 0.82
CA VAL A 336 -10.22 -23.80 -0.24
C VAL A 336 -9.87 -24.44 -1.58
N PRO A 337 -10.80 -24.51 -2.52
CA PRO A 337 -10.50 -25.04 -3.86
C PRO A 337 -9.52 -24.13 -4.60
N SER A 338 -8.45 -24.68 -5.15
CA SER A 338 -7.42 -23.98 -5.94
C SER A 338 -6.96 -22.66 -5.27
N PRO A 339 -6.46 -22.74 -4.03
CA PRO A 339 -5.99 -21.56 -3.32
C PRO A 339 -4.71 -21.03 -3.97
N SER A 340 -4.49 -19.73 -3.83
CA SER A 340 -3.24 -19.09 -4.17
C SER A 340 -2.85 -18.12 -3.05
N ALA A 341 -1.56 -17.93 -2.83
CA ALA A 341 -1.07 -16.97 -1.85
C ALA A 341 0.17 -16.24 -2.37
N SER A 342 0.33 -15.01 -1.92
CA SER A 342 1.52 -14.19 -2.12
C SER A 342 1.97 -13.62 -0.79
N SER A 343 3.29 -13.46 -0.63
CA SER A 343 3.87 -12.99 0.62
C SER A 343 5.03 -12.03 0.38
N MET A 344 5.16 -11.02 1.24
CA MET A 344 6.24 -10.05 1.14
C MET A 344 6.70 -9.58 2.51
N ILE A 345 8.01 -9.39 2.65
CA ILE A 345 8.62 -8.82 3.85
C ILE A 345 9.47 -7.61 3.48
N LEU A 346 9.29 -6.53 4.24
CA LEU A 346 9.92 -5.23 4.07
C LEU A 346 10.58 -4.77 5.37
N ASP A 347 11.69 -4.03 5.28
CA ASP A 347 12.19 -3.23 6.41
C ASP A 347 11.68 -1.79 6.27
N PRO A 348 10.77 -1.32 7.15
CA PRO A 348 10.19 0.02 7.04
C PRO A 348 11.19 1.15 7.31
N ARG A 349 12.33 0.87 7.97
CA ARG A 349 13.38 1.86 8.29
C ARG A 349 14.28 2.16 7.10
N THR A 350 14.29 1.27 6.10
CA THR A 350 15.13 1.42 4.91
C THR A 350 14.32 1.42 3.62
N GLY A 351 13.07 0.96 3.64
CA GLY A 351 12.26 0.71 2.45
C GLY A 351 12.73 -0.49 1.63
N GLN A 352 13.64 -1.32 2.17
CA GLN A 352 14.18 -2.48 1.46
C GLN A 352 13.19 -3.65 1.48
N VAL A 353 12.95 -4.26 0.32
CA VAL A 353 12.25 -5.55 0.20
C VAL A 353 13.23 -6.65 0.56
N LEU A 354 12.95 -7.39 1.64
CA LEU A 354 13.82 -8.44 2.15
C LEU A 354 13.47 -9.82 1.60
N ALA A 355 12.19 -10.07 1.33
CA ALA A 355 11.69 -11.29 0.72
C ALA A 355 10.41 -10.99 -0.06
N ALA A 356 10.20 -11.68 -1.18
CA ALA A 356 8.98 -11.60 -1.96
C ALA A 356 8.69 -12.94 -2.63
N VAL A 357 7.49 -13.44 -2.40
CA VAL A 357 6.94 -14.65 -3.00
C VAL A 357 5.71 -14.26 -3.81
N GLY A 358 5.73 -14.59 -5.08
CA GLY A 358 4.62 -14.34 -6.00
C GLY A 358 3.45 -15.27 -5.78
N GLU A 359 2.46 -15.19 -6.64
CA GLU A 359 1.30 -16.07 -6.54
C GLU A 359 1.73 -17.53 -6.63
N THR A 360 1.57 -18.25 -5.53
CA THR A 360 1.92 -19.65 -5.39
C THR A 360 0.66 -20.48 -5.54
N LEU A 361 0.66 -21.38 -6.52
CA LEU A 361 -0.43 -22.29 -6.87
C LEU A 361 0.07 -23.72 -6.68
N SER A 362 -0.59 -24.50 -5.83
CA SER A 362 -0.24 -25.91 -5.55
C SER A 362 1.25 -26.07 -5.18
N ASP A 363 2.11 -26.32 -6.15
CA ASP A 363 3.54 -26.57 -5.98
C ASP A 363 4.45 -25.57 -6.71
N ILE A 364 3.87 -24.55 -7.37
CA ILE A 364 4.60 -23.62 -8.23
C ILE A 364 4.45 -22.18 -7.77
N GLU A 365 5.57 -21.54 -7.44
CA GLU A 365 5.65 -20.08 -7.32
C GLU A 365 5.73 -19.45 -8.70
N THR A 366 4.87 -18.49 -8.98
CA THR A 366 4.94 -17.65 -10.18
C THR A 366 5.63 -16.32 -9.87
N PRO A 367 6.21 -15.64 -10.86
CA PRO A 367 6.74 -14.30 -10.65
C PRO A 367 5.64 -13.23 -10.53
N SER A 368 4.35 -13.61 -10.52
CA SER A 368 3.25 -12.66 -10.49
C SER A 368 3.10 -12.01 -9.12
N LEU A 369 3.03 -10.70 -9.13
CA LEU A 369 2.59 -9.84 -8.02
C LEU A 369 1.49 -8.95 -8.58
N ALA A 370 0.37 -9.53 -8.94
CA ALA A 370 -0.74 -8.83 -9.55
C ALA A 370 -1.35 -7.79 -8.58
N GLY A 371 -1.98 -6.78 -9.12
CA GLY A 371 -2.81 -5.87 -8.35
C GLY A 371 -4.18 -6.49 -8.10
N HIS A 372 -4.61 -6.43 -6.85
CA HIS A 372 -5.91 -6.92 -6.39
C HIS A 372 -6.70 -5.79 -5.71
N ASP A 373 -7.99 -6.02 -5.45
CA ASP A 373 -8.78 -5.12 -4.62
C ASP A 373 -8.28 -5.19 -3.17
N PRO A 374 -7.74 -4.13 -2.59
CA PRO A 374 -7.27 -4.14 -1.21
C PRO A 374 -8.44 -4.15 -0.20
N GLY A 375 -9.66 -3.91 -0.63
CA GLY A 375 -10.86 -3.94 0.19
C GLY A 375 -10.73 -3.08 1.44
N SER A 376 -11.04 -3.66 2.59
CA SER A 376 -11.00 -2.95 3.88
C SER A 376 -9.60 -2.65 4.42
N LEU A 377 -8.51 -3.04 3.73
CA LEU A 377 -7.17 -2.50 4.02
C LEU A 377 -7.07 -0.98 3.80
N ARG A 378 -8.03 -0.38 3.10
CA ARG A 378 -8.12 1.06 2.91
C ARG A 378 -8.70 1.81 4.12
N TYR A 379 -9.37 1.13 5.05
CA TYR A 379 -9.99 1.77 6.21
C TYR A 379 -9.01 2.58 7.07
N PRO A 380 -7.77 2.15 7.37
CA PRO A 380 -6.83 2.98 8.11
C PRO A 380 -6.60 4.37 7.50
N PHE A 381 -6.64 4.51 6.17
CA PHE A 381 -6.46 5.79 5.49
C PHE A 381 -7.71 6.68 5.60
N ILE A 382 -8.92 6.09 5.63
CA ILE A 382 -10.17 6.78 5.94
C ILE A 382 -10.13 7.34 7.37
N TYR A 383 -9.78 6.49 8.34
CA TYR A 383 -9.71 6.88 9.75
C TYR A 383 -8.56 7.86 10.03
N LEU A 384 -7.43 7.71 9.36
CA LEU A 384 -6.34 8.69 9.41
C LEU A 384 -6.80 10.07 8.92
N THR A 385 -7.55 10.10 7.80
CA THR A 385 -8.13 11.33 7.28
C THR A 385 -9.12 11.95 8.28
N ALA A 386 -9.89 11.12 9.00
CA ALA A 386 -10.78 11.57 10.08
C ALA A 386 -9.98 12.16 11.25
N PHE A 387 -8.93 11.47 11.72
CA PHE A 387 -8.08 11.97 12.81
C PHE A 387 -7.42 13.30 12.47
N ALA A 388 -6.96 13.47 11.23
CA ALA A 388 -6.42 14.75 10.76
C ALA A 388 -7.46 15.88 10.71
N ARG A 389 -8.76 15.55 10.81
CA ARG A 389 -9.88 16.51 10.85
C ARG A 389 -10.55 16.65 12.22
N GLY A 390 -9.90 16.17 13.28
CA GLY A 390 -10.35 16.37 14.66
C GLY A 390 -11.13 15.20 15.26
N PHE A 391 -11.33 14.09 14.55
CA PHE A 391 -11.77 12.84 15.16
C PHE A 391 -10.64 12.27 16.02
N SER A 392 -11.00 11.41 16.95
CA SER A 392 -10.05 10.68 17.79
C SER A 392 -10.38 9.19 17.83
N PRO A 393 -9.50 8.33 18.32
CA PRO A 393 -9.82 6.93 18.57
C PRO A 393 -11.03 6.73 19.51
N ALA A 394 -11.34 7.73 20.37
CA ALA A 394 -12.50 7.75 21.25
C ALA A 394 -13.81 8.12 20.56
N SER A 395 -13.78 8.78 19.40
CA SER A 395 -14.99 9.29 18.74
C SER A 395 -16.03 8.20 18.54
N LEU A 396 -17.27 8.50 18.97
CA LEU A 396 -18.42 7.61 18.85
C LEU A 396 -18.83 7.45 17.39
N VAL A 397 -19.01 6.22 16.95
CA VAL A 397 -19.62 5.86 15.67
C VAL A 397 -20.64 4.75 15.85
N TRP A 398 -21.55 4.62 14.90
CA TRP A 398 -22.61 3.63 14.96
C TRP A 398 -22.37 2.49 13.98
N ASP A 399 -22.24 1.28 14.50
CA ASP A 399 -22.24 0.06 13.70
C ASP A 399 -23.65 -0.50 13.68
N ILE A 400 -24.47 0.03 12.81
CA ILE A 400 -25.88 -0.32 12.60
C ILE A 400 -26.14 -0.57 11.11
N PRO A 401 -27.22 -1.29 10.75
CA PRO A 401 -27.60 -1.44 9.35
C PRO A 401 -27.82 -0.07 8.70
N PRO A 402 -27.45 0.11 7.41
CA PRO A 402 -27.76 1.34 6.69
C PRO A 402 -29.27 1.63 6.69
N SER A 403 -29.64 2.91 6.79
CA SER A 403 -31.06 3.32 6.83
C SER A 403 -31.82 2.81 5.62
N GLY A 404 -32.92 2.07 5.89
CA GLY A 404 -33.76 1.50 4.84
C GLY A 404 -33.29 0.15 4.28
N GLU A 405 -32.18 -0.38 4.72
CA GLU A 405 -31.69 -1.72 4.35
C GLU A 405 -31.99 -2.73 5.47
N ALA A 406 -32.41 -3.93 5.05
CA ALA A 406 -32.51 -5.03 6.02
C ALA A 406 -31.12 -5.45 6.50
N PRO A 407 -30.96 -5.87 7.78
CA PRO A 407 -29.70 -6.39 8.26
C PRO A 407 -29.19 -7.53 7.37
N ARG A 408 -27.94 -7.47 6.97
CA ARG A 408 -27.34 -8.54 6.15
C ARG A 408 -27.35 -9.87 6.93
N PRO A 409 -27.86 -10.97 6.36
CA PRO A 409 -27.86 -12.25 7.03
C PRO A 409 -26.47 -12.63 7.53
N GLY A 410 -26.40 -13.05 8.81
CA GLY A 410 -25.14 -13.45 9.43
C GLY A 410 -24.20 -12.32 9.88
N THR A 411 -24.57 -11.05 9.67
CA THR A 411 -23.81 -9.90 10.16
C THR A 411 -24.33 -9.51 11.53
N ARG A 412 -23.44 -9.45 12.52
CA ARG A 412 -23.72 -8.92 13.86
C ARG A 412 -23.28 -7.47 13.90
N TYR A 413 -24.22 -6.58 14.11
CA TYR A 413 -23.94 -5.15 14.32
C TYR A 413 -23.72 -4.88 15.81
N LEU A 414 -22.68 -4.12 16.15
CA LEU A 414 -22.28 -3.85 17.53
C LEU A 414 -22.99 -2.63 18.15
N GLY A 415 -23.63 -1.79 17.34
CA GLY A 415 -24.25 -0.53 17.79
C GLY A 415 -23.23 0.59 17.98
N PRO A 416 -23.35 1.36 19.08
CA PRO A 416 -22.40 2.43 19.35
C PRO A 416 -21.05 1.85 19.77
N VAL A 417 -20.01 2.29 19.09
CA VAL A 417 -18.62 1.89 19.33
C VAL A 417 -17.69 3.07 19.19
N ARG A 418 -16.53 3.02 19.86
CA ARG A 418 -15.45 3.97 19.59
C ARG A 418 -14.80 3.66 18.24
N LEU A 419 -14.25 4.69 17.59
CA LEU A 419 -13.52 4.55 16.34
C LEU A 419 -12.41 3.50 16.41
N ARG A 420 -11.70 3.38 17.54
CA ARG A 420 -10.74 2.31 17.82
C ARG A 420 -11.33 0.93 17.56
N ILE A 421 -12.49 0.66 18.14
CA ILE A 421 -13.18 -0.63 18.02
C ILE A 421 -13.63 -0.86 16.58
N ALA A 422 -14.15 0.19 15.93
CA ALA A 422 -14.60 0.10 14.53
C ALA A 422 -13.47 -0.29 13.58
N LEU A 423 -12.30 0.34 13.69
CA LEU A 423 -11.14 0.06 12.86
C LEU A 423 -10.53 -1.31 13.17
N ALA A 424 -10.37 -1.64 14.45
CA ALA A 424 -9.76 -2.90 14.89
C ALA A 424 -10.59 -4.13 14.48
N ASN A 425 -11.92 -4.00 14.40
CA ASN A 425 -12.83 -5.09 14.04
C ASN A 425 -13.32 -5.04 12.59
N ASP A 426 -12.77 -4.15 11.77
CA ASP A 426 -13.09 -4.10 10.34
C ASP A 426 -14.58 -3.82 10.06
N LEU A 427 -15.20 -2.94 10.87
CA LEU A 427 -16.62 -2.64 10.76
C LEU A 427 -16.90 -1.75 9.54
N ALA A 428 -17.69 -2.27 8.60
CA ALA A 428 -17.94 -1.58 7.33
C ALA A 428 -18.88 -0.38 7.47
N ALA A 429 -19.95 -0.48 8.27
CA ALA A 429 -20.92 0.61 8.43
C ALA A 429 -20.29 1.90 8.97
N PRO A 430 -19.50 1.88 10.05
CA PRO A 430 -18.77 3.06 10.50
C PRO A 430 -17.78 3.63 9.48
N ALA A 431 -17.04 2.76 8.78
CA ALA A 431 -16.09 3.19 7.77
C ALA A 431 -16.77 3.93 6.60
N GLN A 432 -17.91 3.41 6.13
CA GLN A 432 -18.70 4.01 5.07
C GLN A 432 -19.33 5.35 5.52
N ALA A 433 -19.84 5.42 6.74
CA ALA A 433 -20.42 6.65 7.29
C ALA A 433 -19.37 7.77 7.37
N ILE A 434 -18.18 7.46 7.89
CA ILE A 434 -17.06 8.41 7.95
C ILE A 434 -16.58 8.78 6.55
N ALA A 435 -16.45 7.83 5.64
CA ALA A 435 -16.03 8.12 4.27
C ALA A 435 -17.02 9.07 3.56
N ALA A 436 -18.32 8.87 3.75
CA ALA A 436 -19.35 9.76 3.23
C ALA A 436 -19.25 11.19 3.80
N GLN A 437 -18.94 11.32 5.11
CA GLN A 437 -18.76 12.62 5.77
C GLN A 437 -17.48 13.34 5.30
N LEU A 438 -16.40 12.60 5.06
CA LEU A 438 -15.11 13.18 4.66
C LEU A 438 -15.09 13.59 3.17
N GLY A 439 -15.81 12.86 2.35
CA GLY A 439 -15.81 12.95 0.89
C GLY A 439 -14.62 12.21 0.25
N PRO A 440 -14.80 11.71 -0.98
CA PRO A 440 -13.81 10.86 -1.66
C PRO A 440 -12.47 11.57 -1.90
N GLU A 441 -12.49 12.81 -2.35
CA GLU A 441 -11.27 13.58 -2.65
C GLU A 441 -10.30 13.72 -1.47
N ALA A 442 -10.82 13.78 -0.25
CA ALA A 442 -9.98 13.90 0.94
C ALA A 442 -9.26 12.59 1.25
N ILE A 443 -9.95 11.48 1.07
CA ILE A 443 -9.44 10.13 1.29
C ILE A 443 -8.41 9.82 0.21
N GLU A 444 -8.72 10.08 -1.05
CA GLU A 444 -7.79 9.89 -2.19
C GLU A 444 -6.49 10.69 -2.02
N ARG A 445 -6.56 11.93 -1.52
CA ARG A 445 -5.34 12.71 -1.23
C ARG A 445 -4.50 12.06 -0.14
N THR A 446 -5.11 11.52 0.91
CA THR A 446 -4.41 10.78 1.95
C THR A 446 -3.78 9.52 1.36
N GLU A 447 -4.53 8.70 0.62
CA GLU A 447 -4.02 7.49 -0.02
C GLU A 447 -2.88 7.78 -0.99
N ALA A 448 -3.02 8.82 -1.84
CA ALA A 448 -1.97 9.24 -2.77
C ALA A 448 -0.68 9.69 -2.04
N SER A 449 -0.80 10.34 -0.87
CA SER A 449 0.38 10.68 -0.05
C SER A 449 1.12 9.43 0.44
N PHE A 450 0.44 8.31 0.59
CA PHE A 450 1.02 7.00 0.91
C PHE A 450 1.47 6.21 -0.33
N GLY A 451 1.25 6.74 -1.54
CA GLY A 451 1.62 6.10 -2.81
C GLY A 451 0.57 5.13 -3.35
N LEU A 452 -0.63 5.10 -2.75
CA LEU A 452 -1.72 4.25 -3.18
C LEU A 452 -2.52 4.87 -4.34
N ARG A 453 -3.09 4.02 -5.19
CA ARG A 453 -3.97 4.39 -6.30
C ARG A 453 -5.40 3.94 -6.04
N PRO A 454 -6.41 4.57 -6.67
CA PRO A 454 -7.82 4.26 -6.39
C PRO A 454 -8.24 2.82 -6.71
N ASP A 455 -7.79 2.27 -7.85
CA ASP A 455 -8.45 1.11 -8.47
C ASP A 455 -7.93 -0.25 -8.02
N SER A 456 -6.63 -0.38 -7.82
CA SER A 456 -6.01 -1.63 -7.40
C SER A 456 -4.69 -1.36 -6.71
N ALA A 457 -4.27 -2.27 -5.83
CA ALA A 457 -2.98 -2.21 -5.18
C ALA A 457 -2.26 -3.55 -5.29
N THR A 458 -0.96 -3.49 -5.53
CA THR A 458 -0.10 -4.67 -5.39
C THR A 458 0.22 -4.91 -3.92
N LEU A 459 0.69 -6.12 -3.63
CA LEU A 459 1.18 -6.44 -2.28
C LEU A 459 2.31 -5.50 -1.85
N LEU A 460 3.14 -5.07 -2.80
CA LEU A 460 4.22 -4.10 -2.57
C LEU A 460 3.70 -2.71 -2.21
N ASP A 461 2.70 -2.21 -2.94
CA ASP A 461 2.11 -0.88 -2.68
C ASP A 461 1.53 -0.82 -1.26
N MET A 462 0.77 -1.85 -0.89
CA MET A 462 0.15 -1.94 0.43
C MET A 462 1.19 -2.13 1.55
N ALA A 463 2.20 -3.00 1.34
CA ALA A 463 3.29 -3.19 2.30
C ALA A 463 4.07 -1.88 2.53
N ALA A 464 4.36 -1.14 1.46
CA ALA A 464 5.03 0.15 1.53
C ALA A 464 4.20 1.20 2.29
N ALA A 465 2.90 1.28 2.00
CA ALA A 465 2.00 2.22 2.67
C ALA A 465 1.91 1.95 4.18
N TYR A 466 1.73 0.69 4.58
CA TYR A 466 1.70 0.32 6.00
C TYR A 466 3.08 0.44 6.67
N GLY A 467 4.16 0.31 5.90
CA GLY A 467 5.53 0.56 6.36
C GLY A 467 5.73 1.99 6.86
N ILE A 468 5.02 2.97 6.30
CA ILE A 468 5.06 4.36 6.77
C ILE A 468 4.52 4.46 8.21
N PHE A 469 3.46 3.73 8.57
CA PHE A 469 3.01 3.65 9.96
C PHE A 469 4.07 3.02 10.85
N GLY A 470 4.65 1.88 10.43
CA GLY A 470 5.73 1.19 11.14
C GLY A 470 6.93 2.09 11.44
N ALA A 471 7.31 2.92 10.48
CA ALA A 471 8.39 3.89 10.59
C ALA A 471 7.98 5.23 11.24
N GLY A 472 6.82 5.29 11.92
CA GLY A 472 6.37 6.48 12.64
C GLY A 472 6.03 7.68 11.75
N GLY A 473 5.53 7.43 10.55
CA GLY A 473 5.11 8.45 9.58
C GLY A 473 6.13 8.79 8.52
N ILE A 474 7.25 8.07 8.47
CA ILE A 474 8.36 8.33 7.55
C ILE A 474 8.34 7.28 6.43
N ARG A 475 8.41 7.73 5.19
CA ARG A 475 8.69 6.87 4.04
C ARG A 475 10.19 6.78 3.84
N HIS A 476 10.71 5.57 3.78
CA HIS A 476 12.10 5.31 3.41
C HIS A 476 12.20 4.67 2.02
N GLY A 477 13.34 4.88 1.36
CA GLY A 477 13.60 4.44 -0.02
C GLY A 477 13.23 5.49 -1.06
N GLN A 478 13.79 5.41 -2.29
CA GLN A 478 13.51 6.36 -3.38
C GLN A 478 13.43 5.66 -4.73
N PRO A 479 12.36 5.97 -5.47
CA PRO A 479 11.13 6.73 -5.18
C PRO A 479 10.09 5.95 -4.38
N GLY A 480 10.43 4.75 -3.88
CA GLY A 480 9.61 3.83 -3.11
C GLY A 480 10.44 2.68 -2.56
N PRO A 481 9.85 1.51 -2.30
CA PRO A 481 10.58 0.34 -1.84
C PRO A 481 11.69 -0.05 -2.80
N THR A 482 12.85 -0.43 -2.26
CA THR A 482 14.02 -0.78 -3.05
C THR A 482 14.31 -2.28 -3.00
N THR A 483 14.73 -2.82 -4.14
CA THR A 483 15.17 -4.22 -4.30
C THR A 483 16.65 -4.31 -4.66
N VAL A 484 17.25 -3.18 -5.05
CA VAL A 484 18.67 -3.07 -5.39
C VAL A 484 19.35 -2.22 -4.34
N ARG A 485 20.47 -2.68 -3.81
CA ARG A 485 21.35 -1.91 -2.92
C ARG A 485 22.44 -1.21 -3.71
N ARG A 486 23.11 -1.94 -4.60
CA ARG A 486 24.27 -1.42 -5.32
C ARG A 486 24.41 -2.06 -6.69
N VAL A 487 24.83 -1.28 -7.66
CA VAL A 487 25.22 -1.73 -8.99
C VAL A 487 26.65 -1.29 -9.22
N GLU A 488 27.52 -2.22 -9.49
CA GLU A 488 28.96 -2.01 -9.61
C GLU A 488 29.50 -2.72 -10.84
N GLY A 489 30.34 -2.04 -11.62
CA GLY A 489 31.12 -2.67 -12.67
C GLY A 489 32.20 -3.59 -12.09
N LEU A 490 32.61 -4.60 -12.86
CA LEU A 490 33.74 -5.46 -12.45
C LEU A 490 35.07 -4.68 -12.36
N ASP A 491 35.12 -3.46 -12.89
CA ASP A 491 36.21 -2.50 -12.72
C ASP A 491 36.10 -1.69 -11.42
N HIS A 492 35.20 -2.08 -10.53
CA HIS A 492 34.86 -1.39 -9.27
C HIS A 492 34.25 0.01 -9.44
N SER A 493 33.83 0.38 -10.65
CA SER A 493 33.05 1.60 -10.86
C SER A 493 31.65 1.45 -10.26
N VAL A 494 31.23 2.36 -9.39
CA VAL A 494 29.90 2.37 -8.80
C VAL A 494 28.94 3.10 -9.73
N TRP A 495 27.91 2.41 -10.21
CA TRP A 495 26.90 2.96 -11.11
C TRP A 495 25.66 3.42 -10.36
N LEU A 496 25.31 2.72 -9.30
CA LEU A 496 24.19 3.05 -8.42
C LEU A 496 24.53 2.62 -7.00
N ASP A 497 24.28 3.50 -6.04
CA ASP A 497 24.41 3.22 -4.62
C ASP A 497 23.16 3.70 -3.90
N LEU A 498 22.40 2.77 -3.34
CA LEU A 498 21.19 2.99 -2.58
C LEU A 498 21.32 2.44 -1.13
N GLU A 499 22.55 2.29 -0.64
CA GLU A 499 22.79 1.78 0.71
C GLU A 499 22.23 2.71 1.80
N GLN A 500 22.24 4.02 1.53
CA GLN A 500 21.66 5.00 2.43
C GLN A 500 20.25 5.40 1.94
N PRO A 501 19.18 4.93 2.61
CA PRO A 501 17.83 5.24 2.21
C PRO A 501 17.54 6.72 2.43
N GLN A 502 16.91 7.34 1.46
CA GLN A 502 16.34 8.66 1.67
C GLN A 502 15.07 8.53 2.50
N ALA A 503 14.81 9.54 3.34
CA ALA A 503 13.67 9.59 4.22
C ALA A 503 12.80 10.81 3.87
N GLN A 504 11.49 10.58 3.79
CA GLN A 504 10.49 11.62 3.57
C GLN A 504 9.40 11.51 4.63
N THR A 505 9.15 12.59 5.35
CA THR A 505 8.00 12.67 6.25
C THR A 505 6.71 12.72 5.43
N VAL A 506 5.84 11.76 5.65
CA VAL A 506 4.51 11.65 5.01
C VAL A 506 3.42 12.00 6.01
N LEU A 507 3.63 11.65 7.28
CA LEU A 507 2.68 11.80 8.36
C LEU A 507 3.40 12.30 9.61
N ASP A 508 2.76 13.21 10.36
CA ASP A 508 3.29 13.70 11.62
C ASP A 508 3.30 12.57 12.67
N ALA A 509 4.34 12.56 13.51
CA ALA A 509 4.56 11.51 14.49
C ALA A 509 3.36 11.29 15.45
N PRO A 510 2.64 12.31 15.96
CA PRO A 510 1.44 12.10 16.77
C PRO A 510 0.32 11.34 16.05
N LEU A 511 0.03 11.68 14.78
CA LEU A 511 -0.97 10.98 13.99
C LEU A 511 -0.55 9.53 13.67
N ALA A 512 0.74 9.32 13.33
CA ALA A 512 1.29 7.99 13.14
C ALA A 512 1.16 7.14 14.40
N TYR A 513 1.42 7.74 15.58
CA TYR A 513 1.29 7.07 16.85
C TYR A 513 -0.15 6.68 17.18
N LEU A 514 -1.14 7.56 16.89
CA LEU A 514 -2.55 7.21 17.06
C LEU A 514 -2.92 5.97 16.25
N MET A 515 -2.50 5.93 14.97
CA MET A 515 -2.75 4.78 14.09
C MET A 515 -2.07 3.52 14.61
N ASN A 516 -0.80 3.61 15.00
CA ASN A 516 -0.04 2.49 15.55
C ASN A 516 -0.68 1.95 16.84
N ASN A 517 -1.11 2.84 17.74
CA ASN A 517 -1.75 2.47 18.99
C ASN A 517 -3.11 1.76 18.76
N VAL A 518 -3.91 2.23 17.79
CA VAL A 518 -5.17 1.57 17.43
C VAL A 518 -4.92 0.22 16.75
N LEU A 519 -4.01 0.15 15.78
CA LEU A 519 -3.74 -1.06 15.02
C LEU A 519 -2.92 -2.11 15.78
N SER A 520 -2.32 -1.76 16.92
CA SER A 520 -1.62 -2.70 17.81
C SER A 520 -2.46 -3.14 19.01
N ASP A 521 -3.67 -2.63 19.18
CA ASP A 521 -4.54 -2.95 20.32
C ASP A 521 -5.18 -4.34 20.15
N GLU A 522 -4.62 -5.32 20.84
CA GLU A 522 -5.10 -6.71 20.81
C GLU A 522 -6.48 -6.86 21.42
N ASN A 523 -6.78 -6.09 22.48
CA ASN A 523 -8.07 -6.13 23.15
C ASN A 523 -9.20 -5.59 22.26
N ALA A 524 -8.89 -4.53 21.50
CA ALA A 524 -9.85 -3.95 20.60
C ALA A 524 -10.32 -4.92 19.49
N ARG A 525 -9.50 -5.91 19.11
CA ARG A 525 -9.81 -6.90 18.04
C ARG A 525 -10.66 -8.08 18.50
N GLN A 526 -10.94 -8.20 19.80
CA GLN A 526 -11.60 -9.39 20.35
C GLN A 526 -12.99 -9.66 19.76
N ALA A 527 -13.73 -8.64 19.37
CA ALA A 527 -15.08 -8.81 18.83
C ALA A 527 -15.09 -9.59 17.49
N SER A 528 -14.08 -9.43 16.65
CA SER A 528 -13.96 -10.11 15.34
C SER A 528 -13.07 -11.34 15.34
N LEU A 529 -11.96 -11.32 16.10
CA LEU A 529 -10.94 -12.37 16.07
C LEU A 529 -10.92 -13.25 17.33
N GLY A 530 -11.61 -12.84 18.38
CA GLY A 530 -11.61 -13.54 19.68
C GLY A 530 -10.29 -13.34 20.43
N SER A 531 -10.17 -13.95 21.60
CA SER A 531 -9.02 -13.83 22.50
C SER A 531 -7.76 -14.53 21.97
N LEU A 532 -7.92 -15.62 21.21
CA LEU A 532 -6.84 -16.37 20.57
C LEU A 532 -6.79 -15.98 19.08
N ASN A 533 -6.36 -14.77 18.80
CA ASN A 533 -6.29 -14.30 17.42
C ASN A 533 -4.87 -14.48 16.84
N PRO A 534 -4.77 -14.90 15.57
CA PRO A 534 -3.47 -15.14 14.93
C PRO A 534 -2.68 -13.85 14.61
N LEU A 535 -3.23 -12.66 14.86
CA LEU A 535 -2.49 -11.41 14.73
C LEU A 535 -1.66 -11.08 15.99
N ASN A 536 -1.76 -11.88 17.03
CA ASN A 536 -0.95 -11.75 18.23
C ASN A 536 0.38 -12.52 18.06
N ILE A 537 1.51 -11.83 18.20
CA ILE A 537 2.86 -12.36 17.99
C ILE A 537 3.80 -12.10 19.17
N GLU A 538 3.27 -11.86 20.35
CA GLU A 538 4.02 -11.61 21.60
C GLU A 538 5.01 -10.44 21.53
N ARG A 539 4.73 -9.48 20.65
CA ARG A 539 5.47 -8.21 20.54
C ARG A 539 4.57 -7.11 20.00
N PRO A 540 4.89 -5.82 20.27
CA PRO A 540 4.12 -4.72 19.69
C PRO A 540 4.08 -4.80 18.15
N ALA A 541 2.89 -4.98 17.61
CA ALA A 541 2.68 -5.07 16.16
C ALA A 541 1.34 -4.46 15.77
N GLY A 542 1.38 -3.50 14.87
CA GLY A 542 0.17 -3.05 14.18
C GLY A 542 -0.23 -4.07 13.12
N ALA A 543 -1.50 -4.43 13.04
CA ALA A 543 -1.97 -5.35 12.01
C ALA A 543 -3.41 -5.07 11.60
N LYS A 544 -3.72 -5.31 10.33
CA LYS A 544 -5.03 -5.12 9.74
C LYS A 544 -5.35 -6.28 8.79
N VAL A 545 -6.52 -6.86 8.97
CA VAL A 545 -7.11 -7.78 8.00
C VAL A 545 -7.81 -6.98 6.92
N GLY A 546 -7.70 -7.41 5.68
CA GLY A 546 -8.42 -6.86 4.54
C GLY A 546 -9.41 -7.88 4.00
N ARG A 547 -10.65 -7.41 3.77
CA ARG A 547 -11.72 -8.20 3.18
C ARG A 547 -12.23 -7.50 1.93
N THR A 548 -12.37 -8.27 0.86
CA THR A 548 -12.96 -7.78 -0.39
C THR A 548 -14.46 -8.07 -0.42
N SER A 549 -15.18 -7.34 -1.26
CA SER A 549 -16.61 -7.56 -1.45
C SER A 549 -16.94 -8.89 -2.13
N SER A 550 -16.02 -9.42 -2.94
CA SER A 550 -16.16 -10.72 -3.61
C SER A 550 -16.18 -11.90 -2.64
N GLY A 551 -15.51 -11.76 -1.49
CA GLY A 551 -15.34 -12.85 -0.54
C GLY A 551 -14.38 -13.95 -1.00
N THR A 552 -13.72 -13.80 -2.15
CA THR A 552 -12.77 -14.76 -2.72
C THR A 552 -11.32 -14.46 -2.34
N GLU A 553 -11.08 -13.35 -1.67
CA GLU A 553 -9.76 -12.88 -1.29
C GLU A 553 -9.72 -12.45 0.17
N SER A 554 -8.58 -12.64 0.80
CA SER A 554 -8.28 -12.20 2.15
C SER A 554 -6.85 -11.67 2.22
N TRP A 555 -6.68 -10.53 2.86
CA TRP A 555 -5.39 -9.90 3.05
C TRP A 555 -5.06 -9.78 4.52
N VAL A 556 -3.78 -9.78 4.82
CA VAL A 556 -3.29 -9.30 6.11
C VAL A 556 -2.01 -8.53 5.90
N ILE A 557 -1.97 -7.33 6.44
CA ILE A 557 -0.75 -6.55 6.56
C ILE A 557 -0.55 -6.21 8.01
N GLY A 558 0.64 -6.50 8.50
CA GLY A 558 1.03 -6.07 9.82
C GLY A 558 2.50 -5.70 9.85
N TYR A 559 2.84 -4.94 10.85
CA TYR A 559 4.15 -4.32 10.95
C TYR A 559 4.58 -4.13 12.40
N THR A 560 5.88 -4.14 12.58
CA THR A 560 6.61 -3.69 13.77
C THR A 560 7.44 -2.47 13.37
N PRO A 561 8.13 -1.79 14.28
CA PRO A 561 9.08 -0.74 13.89
C PRO A 561 10.20 -1.20 12.93
N SER A 562 10.44 -2.50 12.82
CA SER A 562 11.57 -3.06 12.06
C SER A 562 11.18 -3.98 10.90
N ARG A 563 9.95 -4.44 10.82
CA ARG A 563 9.46 -5.36 9.76
C ARG A 563 8.03 -5.05 9.37
N VAL A 564 7.76 -5.17 8.09
CA VAL A 564 6.40 -5.23 7.53
C VAL A 564 6.25 -6.60 6.90
N THR A 565 5.17 -7.29 7.20
CA THR A 565 4.78 -8.53 6.53
C THR A 565 3.42 -8.33 5.89
N ALA A 566 3.34 -8.56 4.60
CA ALA A 566 2.13 -8.49 3.82
C ALA A 566 1.82 -9.86 3.23
N VAL A 567 0.56 -10.26 3.31
CA VAL A 567 0.05 -11.54 2.81
C VAL A 567 -1.24 -11.29 2.05
N TRP A 568 -1.35 -11.93 0.90
CA TRP A 568 -2.58 -12.06 0.14
C TRP A 568 -2.87 -13.55 -0.05
N VAL A 569 -4.13 -13.92 0.11
CA VAL A 569 -4.63 -15.28 -0.16
C VAL A 569 -5.89 -15.14 -0.99
N GLY A 570 -5.97 -15.87 -2.07
CA GLY A 570 -7.09 -15.81 -3.00
C GLY A 570 -7.48 -17.17 -3.54
N THR A 571 -8.65 -17.24 -4.17
CA THR A 571 -9.14 -18.40 -4.91
C THR A 571 -9.99 -17.95 -6.09
N ARG A 572 -10.05 -18.78 -7.12
CA ARG A 572 -10.95 -18.59 -8.27
C ARG A 572 -12.34 -19.21 -8.07
N ALA A 573 -12.56 -19.91 -6.96
CA ALA A 573 -13.85 -20.54 -6.67
C ALA A 573 -14.84 -19.50 -6.11
N GLU A 574 -15.96 -19.29 -6.79
CA GLU A 574 -16.98 -18.29 -6.43
C GLU A 574 -17.68 -18.59 -5.10
N ASP A 575 -17.83 -19.87 -4.74
CA ASP A 575 -18.49 -20.30 -3.48
C ASP A 575 -17.51 -20.42 -2.29
N SER A 576 -16.38 -19.74 -2.35
CA SER A 576 -15.35 -19.81 -1.32
C SER A 576 -15.80 -19.17 0.00
N THR A 577 -15.37 -19.77 1.10
CA THR A 577 -15.51 -19.22 2.46
C THR A 577 -14.31 -18.35 2.88
N LEU A 578 -13.32 -18.20 2.00
CA LEU A 578 -12.03 -17.55 2.28
C LEU A 578 -12.21 -16.13 2.85
N GLY A 579 -13.03 -15.31 2.19
CA GLY A 579 -13.28 -13.93 2.64
C GLY A 579 -14.15 -13.83 3.90
N ARG A 580 -14.78 -14.93 4.34
CA ARG A 580 -15.60 -14.97 5.56
C ARG A 580 -14.76 -15.21 6.82
N SER A 581 -13.59 -15.84 6.68
CA SER A 581 -12.70 -16.14 7.80
C SER A 581 -11.42 -15.31 7.75
N PRO A 582 -11.33 -14.21 8.52
CA PRO A 582 -10.11 -13.40 8.58
C PRO A 582 -8.92 -14.17 9.16
N ARG A 583 -9.17 -15.32 9.79
CA ARG A 583 -8.13 -16.14 10.43
C ARG A 583 -7.25 -16.88 9.43
N ILE A 584 -7.73 -17.14 8.21
CA ILE A 584 -6.99 -17.93 7.21
C ILE A 584 -5.71 -17.18 6.82
N ALA A 585 -5.82 -16.01 6.22
CA ALA A 585 -4.62 -15.20 5.85
C ALA A 585 -3.80 -14.79 7.08
N ALA A 586 -4.47 -14.55 8.23
CA ALA A 586 -3.79 -14.20 9.47
C ALA A 586 -2.90 -15.32 10.01
N SER A 587 -3.22 -16.57 9.75
CA SER A 587 -2.39 -17.73 10.14
C SER A 587 -1.06 -17.73 9.37
N LEU A 588 -1.10 -17.50 8.07
CA LEU A 588 0.12 -17.36 7.27
C LEU A 588 0.93 -16.13 7.72
N TRP A 589 0.26 -14.98 7.90
CA TRP A 589 0.91 -13.77 8.37
C TRP A 589 1.64 -13.97 9.70
N ASN A 590 1.01 -14.66 10.66
CA ASN A 590 1.62 -14.95 11.98
C ASN A 590 2.93 -15.72 11.83
N ALA A 591 2.91 -16.81 11.05
CA ALA A 591 4.08 -17.63 10.81
C ALA A 591 5.22 -16.84 10.15
N LEU A 592 4.90 -16.04 9.14
CA LEU A 592 5.87 -15.23 8.39
C LEU A 592 6.42 -14.07 9.22
N MET A 593 5.58 -13.35 9.96
CA MET A 593 6.03 -12.26 10.83
C MET A 593 6.89 -12.80 11.97
N GLY A 594 6.54 -13.97 12.52
CA GLY A 594 7.34 -14.67 13.50
C GLY A 594 8.73 -15.03 12.97
N ALA A 595 8.82 -15.53 11.72
CA ALA A 595 10.10 -15.80 11.06
C ALA A 595 10.88 -14.52 10.77
N ALA A 596 10.23 -13.48 10.26
CA ALA A 596 10.85 -12.20 9.90
C ALA A 596 11.40 -11.44 11.11
N THR A 597 10.88 -11.69 12.29
CA THR A 597 11.28 -11.00 13.53
C THR A 597 12.17 -11.86 14.44
N LEU A 598 12.55 -13.05 13.99
CA LEU A 598 13.48 -13.92 14.73
C LEU A 598 14.83 -13.22 14.89
N GLY A 599 15.31 -13.10 16.14
CA GLY A 599 16.57 -12.41 16.44
C GLY A 599 16.52 -10.87 16.32
N VAL A 600 15.34 -10.30 16.01
CA VAL A 600 15.15 -8.85 15.97
C VAL A 600 14.59 -8.36 17.31
N PRO A 601 15.10 -7.24 17.88
CA PRO A 601 14.57 -6.69 19.13
C PRO A 601 13.06 -6.43 19.05
N ALA A 602 12.37 -6.61 20.19
CA ALA A 602 10.94 -6.37 20.29
C ALA A 602 10.65 -4.90 20.64
N ASP A 603 11.06 -3.99 19.76
CA ASP A 603 10.83 -2.56 19.95
C ASP A 603 9.36 -2.20 19.72
N GLY A 604 8.88 -1.20 20.46
CA GLY A 604 7.58 -0.57 20.27
C GLY A 604 7.71 0.88 19.81
N TRP A 605 6.58 1.54 19.57
CA TRP A 605 6.57 2.96 19.25
C TRP A 605 6.57 3.81 20.52
N LEU A 606 7.48 4.76 20.59
CA LEU A 606 7.53 5.72 21.68
C LEU A 606 6.39 6.74 21.54
N VAL A 607 5.80 7.13 22.66
CA VAL A 607 4.77 8.19 22.70
C VAL A 607 5.42 9.52 22.31
N PRO A 608 5.05 10.14 21.20
CA PRO A 608 5.62 11.42 20.81
C PRO A 608 5.01 12.58 21.62
N ALA A 609 5.70 13.71 21.64
CA ALA A 609 5.12 14.95 22.12
C ALA A 609 3.85 15.28 21.29
N GLY A 610 2.81 15.81 21.94
CA GLY A 610 1.54 16.12 21.28
C GLY A 610 0.51 14.99 21.31
N VAL A 611 0.75 13.92 22.08
CA VAL A 611 -0.25 12.88 22.41
C VAL A 611 -0.51 12.90 23.91
N THR A 612 -1.80 12.87 24.27
CA THR A 612 -2.29 12.84 25.66
C THR A 612 -3.20 11.64 25.85
N ALA A 613 -3.32 11.17 27.09
CA ALA A 613 -4.25 10.10 27.46
C ALA A 613 -5.27 10.65 28.45
N VAL A 614 -6.57 10.33 28.23
CA VAL A 614 -7.68 10.78 29.07
C VAL A 614 -8.65 9.62 29.28
N ASP A 615 -9.16 9.50 30.49
CA ASP A 615 -10.22 8.54 30.81
C ASP A 615 -11.54 9.02 30.22
N VAL A 616 -12.22 8.18 29.47
CA VAL A 616 -13.48 8.50 28.79
C VAL A 616 -14.54 7.42 29.04
N CYS A 617 -15.78 7.79 28.86
CA CYS A 617 -16.89 6.86 28.91
C CYS A 617 -16.94 6.00 27.64
N ASP A 618 -16.98 4.68 27.80
CA ASP A 618 -17.15 3.75 26.67
C ASP A 618 -18.65 3.50 26.43
N PRO A 619 -19.17 3.64 25.21
CA PRO A 619 -18.48 3.95 23.97
C PRO A 619 -18.53 5.41 23.51
N SER A 620 -19.06 6.34 24.34
CA SER A 620 -19.29 7.73 23.90
C SER A 620 -18.01 8.52 23.61
N GLY A 621 -16.91 8.14 24.27
CA GLY A 621 -15.64 8.86 24.17
C GLY A 621 -15.61 10.22 24.87
N MET A 622 -16.65 10.57 25.64
CA MET A 622 -16.77 11.81 26.39
C MET A 622 -16.30 11.65 27.85
N LEU A 623 -16.15 12.74 28.59
CA LEU A 623 -15.74 12.68 29.99
C LEU A 623 -16.77 11.86 30.80
N PRO A 624 -16.31 10.94 31.68
CA PRO A 624 -17.19 10.00 32.35
C PRO A 624 -18.08 10.68 33.37
N THR A 625 -19.33 10.25 33.45
CA THR A 625 -20.31 10.58 34.46
C THR A 625 -20.53 9.40 35.42
N ARG A 626 -21.37 9.58 36.45
CA ARG A 626 -21.78 8.49 37.34
C ARG A 626 -22.64 7.43 36.65
N ASP A 627 -23.26 7.80 35.54
CA ASP A 627 -24.14 6.94 34.74
C ASP A 627 -23.42 6.18 33.62
N CYS A 628 -22.12 6.46 33.42
CA CYS A 628 -21.29 5.78 32.46
C CYS A 628 -21.10 4.28 32.83
N PRO A 629 -21.40 3.34 31.93
CA PRO A 629 -21.31 1.92 32.23
C PRO A 629 -19.89 1.38 32.34
N ALA A 630 -18.94 1.99 31.61
CA ALA A 630 -17.53 1.60 31.59
C ALA A 630 -16.63 2.81 31.28
N ILE A 631 -15.51 2.87 31.98
CA ILE A 631 -14.48 3.90 31.76
C ILE A 631 -13.25 3.25 31.17
N VAL A 632 -12.71 3.84 30.13
CA VAL A 632 -11.50 3.39 29.45
C VAL A 632 -10.54 4.56 29.25
N SER A 633 -9.25 4.27 29.31
CA SER A 633 -8.24 5.25 28.96
C SER A 633 -8.06 5.30 27.44
N GLU A 634 -8.12 6.49 26.85
CA GLU A 634 -8.01 6.69 25.41
C GLU A 634 -7.01 7.79 25.07
N ILE A 635 -6.42 7.73 23.89
CA ILE A 635 -5.39 8.68 23.44
C ILE A 635 -5.95 9.71 22.47
N PHE A 636 -5.41 10.92 22.57
CA PHE A 636 -5.80 12.10 21.80
C PHE A 636 -4.60 12.86 21.27
N LEU A 637 -4.79 13.58 20.18
CA LEU A 637 -3.89 14.70 19.87
C LEU A 637 -4.11 15.80 20.91
N SER A 638 -3.02 16.36 21.43
CA SER A 638 -3.11 17.43 22.44
C SER A 638 -3.97 18.58 21.94
N GLY A 639 -5.00 18.93 22.72
CA GLY A 639 -6.00 19.95 22.39
C GLY A 639 -7.25 19.40 21.67
N SER A 640 -7.33 18.07 21.42
CA SER A 640 -8.52 17.40 20.88
C SER A 640 -9.22 16.51 21.91
N GLU A 641 -8.85 16.60 23.17
CA GLU A 641 -9.48 15.89 24.28
C GLU A 641 -10.94 16.31 24.44
N PRO A 642 -11.83 15.42 24.90
CA PRO A 642 -13.24 15.77 25.12
C PRO A 642 -13.38 16.80 26.25
N GLY A 643 -14.05 17.91 25.95
CA GLY A 643 -14.37 18.96 26.93
C GLY A 643 -15.75 18.82 27.57
N GLN A 644 -16.57 17.85 27.13
CA GLN A 644 -17.95 17.67 27.59
C GLN A 644 -18.11 16.35 28.34
N ALA A 645 -19.00 16.32 29.29
CA ALA A 645 -19.40 15.13 30.00
C ALA A 645 -20.27 14.23 29.10
N ASP A 646 -20.25 12.92 29.38
CA ASP A 646 -21.08 11.94 28.68
C ASP A 646 -22.56 12.30 28.73
N ALA A 647 -23.21 12.29 27.59
CA ALA A 647 -24.64 12.49 27.42
C ALA A 647 -25.33 11.29 26.75
N LEU A 648 -24.58 10.26 26.40
CA LEU A 648 -25.11 9.02 25.79
C LEU A 648 -25.92 8.22 26.80
N TYR A 649 -25.53 8.31 28.08
CA TYR A 649 -26.24 7.61 29.13
C TYR A 649 -26.98 8.61 30.05
N ARG A 650 -28.27 8.36 30.26
CA ARG A 650 -29.12 9.19 31.13
C ARG A 650 -29.85 8.34 32.12
N LYS A 651 -29.80 8.76 33.37
CA LYS A 651 -30.61 8.22 34.43
C LYS A 651 -32.03 8.82 34.40
N LEU A 652 -33.04 7.97 34.26
CA LEU A 652 -34.45 8.36 34.22
C LEU A 652 -35.19 7.68 35.36
N ALA A 653 -36.14 8.43 35.98
CA ALA A 653 -37.06 7.86 36.91
C ALA A 653 -38.20 7.19 36.17
N VAL A 654 -38.42 5.90 36.41
CA VAL A 654 -39.49 5.11 35.78
C VAL A 654 -40.31 4.38 36.83
N ASN A 655 -41.58 4.13 36.52
CA ASN A 655 -42.38 3.22 37.32
C ASN A 655 -41.93 1.79 36.98
N ARG A 656 -41.46 1.04 37.97
CA ARG A 656 -40.94 -0.34 37.80
C ARG A 656 -41.95 -1.33 37.29
N GLU A 657 -43.28 -1.09 37.48
CA GLU A 657 -44.36 -1.99 37.04
C GLU A 657 -44.81 -1.69 35.62
N THR A 658 -44.93 -0.40 35.27
CA THR A 658 -45.41 0.00 33.93
C THR A 658 -44.25 0.20 32.94
N GLY A 659 -43.03 0.42 33.44
CA GLY A 659 -41.87 0.77 32.63
C GLY A 659 -41.91 2.18 32.03
N LEU A 660 -42.94 2.99 32.34
CA LEU A 660 -43.14 4.34 31.86
C LEU A 660 -42.42 5.38 32.74
N LEU A 661 -42.16 6.57 32.18
CA LEU A 661 -41.55 7.67 32.95
C LEU A 661 -42.38 8.00 34.17
N ALA A 662 -41.77 7.99 35.33
CA ALA A 662 -42.44 8.33 36.60
C ALA A 662 -42.84 9.81 36.62
N THR A 663 -44.00 10.05 37.19
CA THR A 663 -44.55 11.40 37.45
C THR A 663 -44.62 11.66 38.96
N VAL A 664 -45.03 12.86 39.33
CA VAL A 664 -45.28 13.21 40.77
C VAL A 664 -46.40 12.38 41.40
N PHE A 665 -47.23 11.73 40.56
CA PHE A 665 -48.33 10.87 41.01
C PHE A 665 -47.91 9.40 41.10
N THR A 666 -46.74 9.04 40.58
CA THR A 666 -46.21 7.67 40.69
C THR A 666 -45.84 7.42 42.16
N PRO A 667 -46.39 6.38 42.81
CA PRO A 667 -46.06 6.06 44.20
C PRO A 667 -44.54 5.94 44.37
N PRO A 668 -43.94 6.58 45.38
CA PRO A 668 -42.48 6.60 45.57
C PRO A 668 -41.83 5.21 45.63
N GLN A 669 -42.55 4.21 46.15
CA GLN A 669 -42.11 2.81 46.21
C GLN A 669 -42.05 2.13 44.86
N LEU A 670 -42.69 2.68 43.83
CA LEU A 670 -42.64 2.17 42.44
C LEU A 670 -41.68 2.94 41.57
N VAL A 671 -41.15 4.07 42.06
CA VAL A 671 -40.17 4.87 41.31
C VAL A 671 -38.81 4.19 41.39
N GLU A 672 -38.29 3.80 40.24
CA GLU A 672 -36.95 3.24 40.07
C GLU A 672 -36.10 4.15 39.19
N GLN A 673 -34.83 4.34 39.56
CA GLN A 673 -33.87 5.05 38.71
C GLN A 673 -33.19 4.07 37.83
N ARG A 674 -33.39 4.17 36.47
CA ARG A 674 -32.73 3.33 35.47
C ARG A 674 -31.90 4.19 34.55
N VAL A 675 -30.73 3.68 34.18
CA VAL A 675 -29.86 4.30 33.17
C VAL A 675 -30.26 3.77 31.82
N TYR A 676 -30.53 4.66 30.88
CA TYR A 676 -30.85 4.36 29.49
C TYR A 676 -29.82 4.98 28.57
N MET A 677 -29.56 4.30 27.48
CA MET A 677 -28.80 4.85 26.37
C MET A 677 -29.69 5.76 25.52
N VAL A 678 -29.24 6.97 25.24
CA VAL A 678 -29.92 7.91 24.34
C VAL A 678 -29.59 7.52 22.91
N LEU A 679 -30.56 6.95 22.22
CA LEU A 679 -30.42 6.43 20.87
C LEU A 679 -30.88 7.47 19.84
N PRO A 680 -30.15 7.65 18.74
CA PRO A 680 -30.70 8.37 17.58
C PRO A 680 -31.77 7.49 16.90
N ASP A 681 -32.64 8.13 16.14
CA ASP A 681 -33.77 7.44 15.49
C ASP A 681 -33.32 6.26 14.59
N GLU A 682 -32.21 6.42 13.92
CA GLU A 682 -31.62 5.40 13.03
C GLU A 682 -31.17 4.14 13.79
N ALA A 683 -30.87 4.24 15.09
CA ALA A 683 -30.41 3.14 15.92
C ALA A 683 -31.53 2.37 16.63
N LEU A 684 -32.78 2.84 16.56
CA LEU A 684 -33.90 2.23 17.28
C LEU A 684 -34.20 0.80 16.86
N GLU A 685 -34.13 0.50 15.56
CA GLU A 685 -34.36 -0.86 15.04
C GLU A 685 -33.22 -1.81 15.46
N TRP A 686 -31.96 -1.33 15.41
CA TRP A 686 -30.83 -2.07 15.96
C TRP A 686 -31.03 -2.38 17.45
N ALA A 687 -31.43 -1.37 18.26
CA ALA A 687 -31.62 -1.54 19.70
C ALA A 687 -32.67 -2.59 20.02
N LYS A 688 -33.77 -2.65 19.25
CA LYS A 688 -34.83 -3.68 19.41
C LYS A 688 -34.26 -5.06 19.10
N SER A 689 -33.49 -5.20 18.01
CA SER A 689 -32.89 -6.49 17.60
C SER A 689 -31.81 -6.96 18.58
N ALA A 690 -31.10 -6.01 19.21
CA ALA A 690 -30.03 -6.26 20.17
C ALA A 690 -30.53 -6.38 21.62
N ASN A 691 -31.86 -6.25 21.86
CA ASN A 691 -32.49 -6.22 23.19
C ASN A 691 -31.89 -5.13 24.09
N VAL A 692 -31.51 -3.98 23.52
CA VAL A 692 -31.07 -2.80 24.30
C VAL A 692 -32.30 -2.08 24.82
N PRO A 693 -32.38 -1.79 26.15
CA PRO A 693 -33.49 -1.04 26.71
C PRO A 693 -33.60 0.35 26.12
N VAL A 694 -34.68 0.64 25.43
CA VAL A 694 -35.00 1.97 24.90
C VAL A 694 -35.66 2.82 25.96
N ALA A 695 -35.23 4.08 26.09
CA ALA A 695 -35.84 5.01 27.01
C ALA A 695 -37.33 5.17 26.69
N PRO A 696 -38.23 5.04 27.71
CA PRO A 696 -39.64 5.22 27.49
C PRO A 696 -39.97 6.68 27.14
N THR A 697 -40.86 6.88 26.18
CA THR A 697 -41.36 8.21 25.76
C THR A 697 -42.69 8.54 26.42
N GLY A 698 -43.39 7.52 26.93
CA GLY A 698 -44.68 7.68 27.64
C GLY A 698 -44.48 7.89 29.13
N TYR A 699 -45.41 8.61 29.69
CA TYR A 699 -45.45 8.86 31.12
C TYR A 699 -46.38 7.86 31.81
N ASP A 700 -46.11 7.58 33.12
CA ASP A 700 -46.98 6.78 33.95
C ASP A 700 -48.39 7.41 34.08
N ALA A 701 -49.38 6.55 34.29
CA ALA A 701 -50.75 7.02 34.29
C ALA A 701 -50.96 8.13 35.33
N ILE A 702 -51.54 9.24 34.91
CA ILE A 702 -51.89 10.36 35.80
C ILE A 702 -53.18 9.99 36.48
N GLN A 703 -53.12 9.59 37.75
CA GLN A 703 -54.31 9.56 38.59
C GLN A 703 -54.53 11.01 39.06
N ALA A 704 -55.57 11.64 38.55
CA ALA A 704 -56.10 12.83 39.14
C ALA A 704 -56.51 12.45 40.57
N GLY A 705 -55.73 12.91 41.58
CA GLY A 705 -56.15 12.80 42.98
C GLY A 705 -57.54 13.40 43.14
N SER A 706 -58.33 12.94 44.14
CA SER A 706 -59.57 13.53 44.40
C SER A 706 -59.38 15.05 44.58
N ILE A 707 -60.03 15.83 43.73
CA ILE A 707 -59.89 17.28 43.73
C ILE A 707 -60.49 17.78 45.06
N ASP A 708 -59.62 18.18 46.00
CA ASP A 708 -60.08 18.90 47.19
C ASP A 708 -60.56 20.28 46.71
N PRO A 709 -61.83 20.64 46.90
CA PRO A 709 -62.34 21.92 46.46
C PRO A 709 -61.62 23.08 47.13
N ASN A 710 -61.00 22.85 48.30
CA ASN A 710 -60.31 23.87 49.09
C ASN A 710 -58.79 23.98 48.74
N VAL A 711 -58.22 23.01 48.00
CA VAL A 711 -56.79 23.01 47.63
C VAL A 711 -56.69 22.64 46.17
N ARG A 712 -56.76 23.62 45.27
CA ARG A 712 -56.70 23.40 43.81
C ARG A 712 -56.02 24.54 43.11
N ILE A 713 -55.36 24.22 42.01
CA ILE A 713 -54.83 25.12 40.96
C ILE A 713 -55.83 25.12 39.82
N SER A 714 -56.42 26.30 39.52
CA SER A 714 -57.36 26.45 38.38
C SER A 714 -56.70 26.88 37.11
N SER A 715 -55.61 27.67 37.22
CA SER A 715 -54.73 28.04 36.08
C SER A 715 -53.30 28.13 36.58
N PRO A 716 -52.32 27.68 35.72
CA PRO A 716 -52.49 26.98 34.44
C PRO A 716 -53.14 25.61 34.60
N VAL A 717 -53.83 25.15 33.57
CA VAL A 717 -54.38 23.78 33.54
C VAL A 717 -53.27 22.73 33.28
N MET A 718 -53.56 21.49 33.65
CA MET A 718 -52.64 20.37 33.44
C MET A 718 -52.16 20.34 31.98
N PHE A 719 -50.82 20.26 31.78
CA PHE A 719 -50.10 20.22 30.51
C PHE A 719 -50.22 21.48 29.63
N ALA A 720 -50.60 22.60 30.20
CA ALA A 720 -50.58 23.88 29.49
C ALA A 720 -49.15 24.27 29.08
N ASN A 721 -49.05 24.89 27.91
CA ASN A 721 -47.82 25.60 27.50
C ASN A 721 -47.87 27.01 28.12
N VAL A 722 -46.85 27.36 28.87
CA VAL A 722 -46.73 28.63 29.55
C VAL A 722 -45.41 29.34 29.20
N SER A 723 -45.43 30.68 29.21
CA SER A 723 -44.21 31.49 28.99
C SER A 723 -44.35 32.88 29.63
N GLY A 724 -43.22 33.52 29.96
CA GLY A 724 -43.18 34.85 30.56
C GLY A 724 -43.70 34.86 31.99
N GLN A 725 -44.49 35.86 32.38
CA GLN A 725 -45.09 35.99 33.69
C GLN A 725 -46.38 35.15 33.79
N VAL A 726 -46.30 33.99 34.44
CA VAL A 726 -47.39 33.01 34.57
C VAL A 726 -48.17 33.30 35.85
N GLN A 727 -49.44 33.67 35.69
CA GLN A 727 -50.34 33.83 36.84
C GLN A 727 -50.87 32.46 37.26
N ILE A 728 -50.57 32.08 38.50
CA ILE A 728 -51.09 30.86 39.12
C ILE A 728 -52.31 31.23 39.92
N THR A 729 -53.48 30.73 39.46
CA THR A 729 -54.76 30.99 40.19
C THR A 729 -55.38 29.72 40.74
N GLY A 730 -56.19 29.82 41.73
CA GLY A 730 -56.83 28.68 42.38
C GLY A 730 -57.44 28.95 43.72
N THR A 731 -57.59 27.89 44.48
CA THR A 731 -58.16 27.96 45.85
C THR A 731 -57.14 27.37 46.83
N ALA A 732 -56.83 28.12 47.85
CA ALA A 732 -56.06 27.75 49.04
C ALA A 732 -56.82 28.19 50.27
N SER A 733 -57.70 27.31 50.78
CA SER A 733 -58.68 27.67 51.87
C SER A 733 -59.07 26.43 52.68
N GLY A 734 -60.14 26.50 53.40
CA GLY A 734 -60.78 25.44 54.19
C GLY A 734 -60.59 25.52 55.66
N ALA A 735 -61.14 24.54 56.40
CA ALA A 735 -61.03 24.51 57.85
C ALA A 735 -59.60 24.43 58.35
N ASP A 736 -59.26 25.05 59.44
CA ASP A 736 -57.90 25.02 60.04
C ASP A 736 -56.78 25.52 59.11
N PHE A 737 -57.11 26.46 58.19
CA PHE A 737 -56.14 27.11 57.33
C PHE A 737 -55.16 27.97 58.16
N GLU A 738 -53.85 27.76 57.95
CA GLU A 738 -52.82 28.59 58.59
C GLU A 738 -52.10 29.45 57.52
N ARG A 739 -51.54 28.82 56.47
CA ARG A 739 -50.88 29.50 55.36
C ARG A 739 -50.81 28.58 54.13
N TYR A 740 -50.47 29.15 52.97
CA TYR A 740 -50.16 28.34 51.80
C TYR A 740 -48.88 28.80 51.19
N ARG A 741 -48.33 27.92 50.32
CA ARG A 741 -47.16 28.20 49.44
C ARG A 741 -47.31 27.56 48.08
N VAL A 742 -46.78 28.24 47.12
CA VAL A 742 -46.66 27.71 45.75
C VAL A 742 -45.22 27.39 45.53
N LEU A 743 -44.95 26.18 45.00
CA LEU A 743 -43.62 25.66 44.67
C LEU A 743 -43.56 25.28 43.20
N VAL A 744 -42.43 25.47 42.58
CA VAL A 744 -42.18 25.00 41.21
C VAL A 744 -40.87 24.19 41.17
N GLY A 745 -40.85 23.20 40.30
CA GLY A 745 -39.65 22.39 40.13
C GLY A 745 -39.53 21.80 38.71
N PRO A 746 -38.31 21.56 38.19
CA PRO A 746 -38.09 21.05 36.85
C PRO A 746 -38.48 19.57 36.76
N GLY A 747 -39.13 19.19 35.64
CA GLY A 747 -39.56 17.82 35.34
C GLY A 747 -40.90 17.46 35.97
N LEU A 748 -41.31 16.22 35.76
CA LEU A 748 -42.59 15.67 36.29
C LEU A 748 -42.48 15.17 37.72
N ASN A 749 -41.27 14.84 38.15
CA ASN A 749 -40.95 14.50 39.56
C ASN A 749 -39.73 15.31 40.02
N PRO A 750 -39.93 16.59 40.41
CA PRO A 750 -38.83 17.50 40.70
C PRO A 750 -37.92 17.00 41.83
N PRO A 751 -36.58 16.94 41.62
CA PRO A 751 -35.66 16.60 42.71
C PRO A 751 -35.48 17.72 43.73
N SER A 752 -35.87 18.93 43.35
CA SER A 752 -35.83 20.12 44.18
C SER A 752 -36.98 21.08 43.87
N TRP A 753 -37.42 21.82 44.85
CA TRP A 753 -38.53 22.77 44.74
C TRP A 753 -38.06 24.18 45.01
N ILE A 754 -38.58 25.14 44.27
CA ILE A 754 -38.32 26.55 44.39
C ILE A 754 -39.66 27.21 44.80
N ALA A 755 -39.68 27.99 45.88
CA ALA A 755 -40.84 28.72 46.25
C ALA A 755 -41.12 29.92 45.33
N VAL A 756 -42.37 30.09 44.94
CA VAL A 756 -42.85 31.19 44.09
C VAL A 756 -43.65 32.16 44.98
N GLY A 757 -43.11 33.35 45.15
CA GLY A 757 -43.71 34.36 46.01
C GLY A 757 -43.51 34.14 47.54
N ASN A 758 -44.36 34.68 48.31
CA ASN A 758 -44.33 34.57 49.81
C ASN A 758 -45.24 33.42 50.25
N GLU A 759 -45.31 33.19 51.56
CA GLU A 759 -46.26 32.26 52.22
C GLU A 759 -47.41 33.05 52.82
N PRO A 760 -48.51 33.34 52.06
CA PRO A 760 -49.61 34.10 52.54
C PRO A 760 -50.39 33.38 53.68
N ILE A 761 -50.85 34.14 54.66
CA ILE A 761 -51.65 33.66 55.83
C ILE A 761 -53.15 33.89 55.63
N ASP A 762 -53.54 34.60 54.59
CA ASP A 762 -54.96 34.79 54.24
C ASP A 762 -55.42 33.72 53.22
N PRO A 763 -56.59 33.09 53.41
CA PRO A 763 -57.08 32.07 52.44
C PRO A 763 -57.54 32.78 51.18
N VAL A 764 -57.32 32.07 50.07
CA VAL A 764 -57.72 32.50 48.72
C VAL A 764 -58.70 31.49 48.11
N VAL A 765 -59.82 32.00 47.60
CA VAL A 765 -60.89 31.21 46.92
C VAL A 765 -61.01 31.73 45.50
N ASP A 766 -60.73 30.84 44.51
CA ASP A 766 -60.76 31.16 43.09
C ASP A 766 -60.01 32.46 42.70
N GLY A 767 -58.88 32.70 43.33
CA GLY A 767 -58.08 33.91 43.20
C GLY A 767 -56.61 33.67 42.78
N MET A 768 -55.88 34.76 42.82
CA MET A 768 -54.44 34.69 42.48
C MET A 768 -53.67 34.08 43.68
N LEU A 769 -52.95 33.02 43.45
CA LEU A 769 -52.10 32.35 44.41
C LEU A 769 -50.64 32.84 44.36
N ALA A 770 -50.09 32.96 43.14
CA ALA A 770 -48.71 33.40 42.88
C ALA A 770 -48.54 33.85 41.47
N THR A 771 -47.44 34.60 41.18
CA THR A 771 -46.98 34.90 39.82
C THR A 771 -45.58 34.32 39.67
N TRP A 772 -45.42 33.46 38.64
CA TRP A 772 -44.20 32.80 38.38
C TRP A 772 -43.52 33.34 37.09
N ASP A 773 -42.29 33.80 37.19
CA ASP A 773 -41.48 34.22 36.06
C ASP A 773 -40.77 33.01 35.45
N THR A 774 -41.07 32.75 34.20
CA THR A 774 -40.49 31.66 33.44
C THR A 774 -39.38 32.12 32.48
N ALA A 775 -38.91 33.38 32.57
CA ALA A 775 -37.84 33.87 31.69
C ALA A 775 -36.56 33.06 31.88
N GLY A 776 -36.00 32.58 30.75
CA GLY A 776 -34.81 31.73 30.77
C GLY A 776 -35.01 30.28 31.18
N LEU A 777 -36.25 29.86 31.44
CA LEU A 777 -36.63 28.48 31.72
C LEU A 777 -37.19 27.81 30.46
N GLY A 778 -37.03 26.48 30.36
CA GLY A 778 -37.60 25.71 29.26
C GLY A 778 -37.82 24.25 29.64
N GLY A 779 -38.77 23.59 28.98
CA GLY A 779 -39.08 22.19 29.22
C GLY A 779 -40.22 21.99 30.26
N LEU A 780 -40.31 20.75 30.75
CA LEU A 780 -41.38 20.38 31.69
C LEU A 780 -41.10 20.90 33.09
N TYR A 781 -42.16 21.44 33.75
CA TYR A 781 -42.15 21.86 35.12
C TYR A 781 -43.39 21.37 35.87
N THR A 782 -43.27 21.15 37.15
CA THR A 782 -44.41 20.87 38.04
C THR A 782 -44.63 22.05 39.01
N ILE A 783 -45.86 22.54 39.08
CA ILE A 783 -46.34 23.55 40.04
C ILE A 783 -47.05 22.81 41.14
N GLN A 784 -46.69 23.05 42.42
CA GLN A 784 -47.33 22.48 43.58
C GLN A 784 -47.91 23.59 44.50
N LEU A 785 -49.14 23.48 44.76
CA LEU A 785 -49.77 24.25 45.85
C LEU A 785 -49.79 23.41 47.12
N GLN A 786 -49.29 23.95 48.22
CA GLN A 786 -49.32 23.35 49.55
C GLN A 786 -50.06 24.27 50.51
N VAL A 787 -51.04 23.69 51.14
CA VAL A 787 -51.79 24.38 52.20
C VAL A 787 -51.45 23.77 53.58
N ILE A 788 -50.95 24.55 54.47
CA ILE A 788 -50.52 24.19 55.81
C ILE A 788 -51.66 24.48 56.72
N ARG A 789 -52.07 23.49 57.49
CA ARG A 789 -53.15 23.61 58.51
C ARG A 789 -52.55 23.95 59.86
N THR A 790 -53.38 24.46 60.75
CA THR A 790 -53.00 24.84 62.15
C THR A 790 -52.47 23.62 62.93
N ASP A 791 -52.86 22.40 62.55
CA ASP A 791 -52.41 21.17 63.18
C ASP A 791 -51.11 20.62 62.43
N GLN A 792 -50.49 21.45 61.64
CA GLN A 792 -49.30 21.12 60.79
C GLN A 792 -49.56 20.07 59.77
N ARG A 793 -50.79 19.64 59.48
CA ARG A 793 -51.14 18.82 58.38
C ARG A 793 -50.90 19.58 57.06
N LEU A 794 -50.40 18.88 56.07
CA LEU A 794 -50.09 19.44 54.73
C LEU A 794 -51.05 18.86 53.71
N ASP A 795 -51.90 19.67 53.11
CA ASP A 795 -52.66 19.29 51.91
C ASP A 795 -52.04 19.91 50.71
N SER A 796 -51.96 19.12 49.59
CA SER A 796 -51.31 19.59 48.39
C SER A 796 -52.00 19.15 47.11
N THR A 797 -51.82 19.95 46.06
CA THR A 797 -52.22 19.64 44.70
C THR A 797 -51.09 20.05 43.74
N VAL A 798 -51.04 19.41 42.62
CA VAL A 798 -49.98 19.67 41.58
C VAL A 798 -50.58 19.84 40.20
N VAL A 799 -49.95 20.67 39.41
CA VAL A 799 -50.20 20.84 37.95
C VAL A 799 -48.91 20.84 37.22
N GLN A 800 -48.86 20.09 36.15
CA GLN A 800 -47.68 19.96 35.24
C GLN A 800 -47.86 20.86 34.04
N VAL A 801 -46.82 21.59 33.67
CA VAL A 801 -46.84 22.55 32.58
C VAL A 801 -45.57 22.41 31.75
N THR A 802 -45.64 22.81 30.47
CA THR A 802 -44.47 22.97 29.61
C THR A 802 -44.11 24.44 29.48
N VAL A 803 -42.93 24.82 29.91
CA VAL A 803 -42.41 26.17 29.70
C VAL A 803 -41.79 26.21 28.29
N GLY A 804 -42.43 26.99 27.41
CA GLY A 804 -41.94 27.26 26.08
C GLY A 804 -40.79 28.26 26.15
N GLY A 805 -39.58 27.85 25.76
CA GLY A 805 -38.50 28.80 25.54
C GLY A 805 -38.81 29.64 24.30
N ASN A 806 -38.74 30.96 24.43
CA ASN A 806 -38.65 31.83 23.26
C ASN A 806 -37.30 31.68 22.61
#